data_2ecd2be26800cffd461bdb165b96189e
#
_entry.id   2ecd2be26800cffd461bdb165b96189e
#
_cell.length_a   1.000
_cell.length_b   1.000
_cell.length_c   1.000
_cell.angle_alpha   90.00
_cell.angle_beta   90.00
_cell.angle_gamma   90.00
#
_symmetry.space_group_name_H-M   'P 1'
#
loop_
_entity.id
_entity.type
_entity.pdbx_description
1 polymer ?
#
loop_
_entity_poly.entity_id
_entity_poly.type
_entity_poly.pdbx_seq_one_letter_code
_entity_poly.pdbx_strand_id
1 'polypeptide(L)'
;MSDCSKEVGDQRESLSAFVDRGDKQSAYDKILGRGVLVAPSEQQYEVLLKRLKQQLGEGRGEVILEIGLADDGGENGLFDDEMEAAVATLQSLANTLECSCVKLRERKENRGMVAQYLIRRVLDACDFLEIRVAVVGNVDAGKSTLLGVLTHGELDNGRGHARQRLFRHKHEMESGRTSSVGNDILGFDETGNVVNKPEHGSLDWVKICEKSSKVITFIDLAGHERYLKTTVFGMTGHAPDFGMLMVGANAGIIGMTKEHLGLALALSVPVFVVVTKIDMCPANILQDNLKMLVRILKSPGCRKVPVMVKTQDDVVLSATNFVSERLCPIFQVSNVTGENLGLLKTFLNLLTTRMEYHENEPAEFQIDDTYSVPGVGTVVSGTTLKGVIRLNDTLMLGPDPLGHFQQIAVKSIHRKRMAVKEVRAGQTASFALKKIKRSQIRKGMVMVSPTLNPQACWEFEGEILVLHHPTTISSRYQAMVHCGSIRQTASIVSMSKECLRTGDKALIHFRFIKHPEYMTAGQRMVFREGRTKAVGNIVRVITHSTPIHQNNRAKQNKQQRYGSGQSQRNQTVKNENNPDNLQNISEVGDSATEKTENLTQKQGAKRGRGRRGGKRKSSSQSTMGNPLPDVTNIPPFTVSNRSTSKVQ
;
A
#
# COMPACT_ATOMS: atom_id res chain seq x y z
N MET A 1 11.22 18.93 36.42
CA MET A 1 11.89 19.40 35.17
C MET A 1 13.28 18.79 34.96
N SER A 2 13.88 18.13 35.94
CA SER A 2 15.23 17.53 35.85
C SER A 2 15.31 16.09 35.34
N ASP A 3 14.18 15.36 35.31
CA ASP A 3 14.18 13.95 34.86
C ASP A 3 14.01 13.77 33.34
N CYS A 4 13.53 14.78 32.63
CA CYS A 4 13.30 14.68 31.18
C CYS A 4 14.60 14.89 30.36
N SER A 5 15.60 15.55 30.94
CA SER A 5 16.90 15.80 30.27
C SER A 5 17.84 14.58 30.33
N LYS A 6 17.73 13.75 31.37
CA LYS A 6 18.51 12.50 31.47
C LYS A 6 18.03 11.42 30.52
N GLU A 7 16.71 11.28 30.31
CA GLU A 7 16.18 10.30 29.32
C GLU A 7 16.53 10.65 27.86
N VAL A 8 16.74 11.94 27.54
CA VAL A 8 17.12 12.39 26.18
C VAL A 8 18.61 12.16 25.93
N GLY A 9 19.46 12.29 26.95
CA GLY A 9 20.89 11.94 26.88
C GLY A 9 21.10 10.45 26.67
N ASP A 10 20.39 9.64 27.43
CA ASP A 10 20.45 8.17 27.36
C ASP A 10 19.95 7.59 26.03
N GLN A 11 19.00 8.30 25.36
CA GLN A 11 18.54 7.89 24.02
C GLN A 11 19.54 8.24 22.91
N ARG A 12 20.30 9.31 23.02
CA ARG A 12 21.37 9.66 22.07
C ARG A 12 22.57 8.71 22.19
N GLU A 13 22.99 8.38 23.41
CA GLU A 13 24.06 7.39 23.64
C GLU A 13 23.64 5.98 23.20
N SER A 14 22.37 5.59 23.39
CA SER A 14 21.88 4.30 22.90
C SER A 14 21.75 4.23 21.39
N LEU A 15 21.52 5.36 20.69
CA LEU A 15 21.48 5.41 19.22
C LEU A 15 22.90 5.34 18.63
N SER A 16 23.88 6.05 19.18
CA SER A 16 25.26 5.99 18.71
C SER A 16 25.85 4.57 18.89
N ALA A 17 25.58 3.94 20.03
CA ALA A 17 26.00 2.56 20.30
C ALA A 17 25.29 1.50 19.44
N PHE A 18 24.12 1.84 18.85
CA PHE A 18 23.36 0.94 17.99
C PHE A 18 23.79 1.03 16.52
N VAL A 19 24.25 2.21 16.09
CA VAL A 19 24.82 2.46 14.75
C VAL A 19 26.15 1.69 14.58
N ASP A 20 26.91 1.54 15.66
CA ASP A 20 28.22 0.85 15.65
C ASP A 20 28.15 -0.69 15.50
N ARG A 21 26.96 -1.31 15.56
CA ARG A 21 26.76 -2.77 15.44
C ARG A 21 26.07 -3.25 14.17
N GLY A 22 25.86 -2.38 13.19
CA GLY A 22 25.20 -2.67 11.91
C GLY A 22 26.20 -3.06 10.83
N ASP A 23 26.64 -4.32 10.82
CA ASP A 23 27.48 -4.91 9.78
C ASP A 23 26.92 -4.69 8.37
N LYS A 24 27.75 -4.11 7.51
CA LYS A 24 27.75 -3.93 6.04
C LYS A 24 27.51 -2.53 5.47
N GLN A 25 26.83 -1.60 6.12
CA GLN A 25 26.69 -0.23 5.64
C GLN A 25 27.95 0.61 5.96
N SER A 26 28.61 0.29 7.05
CA SER A 26 29.83 0.94 7.55
C SER A 26 31.07 0.83 6.63
N ALA A 27 31.09 -0.10 5.68
CA ALA A 27 32.19 -0.24 4.74
C ALA A 27 32.15 0.79 3.59
N TYR A 28 30.96 1.34 3.27
CA TYR A 28 30.78 2.31 2.19
C TYR A 28 31.01 3.76 2.63
N ASP A 29 30.71 4.10 3.90
CA ASP A 29 30.89 5.44 4.44
C ASP A 29 32.37 5.76 4.76
N LYS A 30 33.21 4.74 4.91
CA LYS A 30 34.65 4.88 5.23
C LYS A 30 35.55 5.39 4.11
N ILE A 31 35.00 5.68 2.94
CA ILE A 31 35.79 5.86 1.72
C ILE A 31 36.10 7.32 1.41
N LEU A 32 35.46 8.27 2.10
CA LEU A 32 35.78 9.68 2.03
C LEU A 32 36.60 10.08 3.26
N GLY A 33 37.80 9.53 3.38
CA GLY A 33 38.74 9.87 4.45
C GLY A 33 39.01 11.38 4.52
N ARG A 34 39.30 11.88 5.72
CA ARG A 34 39.43 13.29 6.08
C ARG A 34 40.23 14.14 5.09
N GLY A 35 41.35 13.61 4.58
CA GLY A 35 42.26 14.37 3.71
C GLY A 35 41.98 14.26 2.22
N VAL A 36 41.24 13.27 1.77
CA VAL A 36 41.09 12.98 0.33
C VAL A 36 40.17 13.98 -0.36
N LEU A 37 39.16 14.53 0.33
CA LEU A 37 38.28 15.55 -0.23
C LEU A 37 38.86 16.96 -0.15
N VAL A 38 39.76 17.23 0.77
CA VAL A 38 40.32 18.59 0.97
C VAL A 38 41.23 19.01 -0.19
N ALA A 39 42.10 18.09 -0.66
CA ALA A 39 43.03 18.35 -1.77
C ALA A 39 43.31 17.05 -2.56
N PRO A 40 42.34 16.55 -3.35
CA PRO A 40 42.55 15.32 -4.11
C PRO A 40 43.54 15.51 -5.24
N SER A 41 44.43 14.56 -5.44
CA SER A 41 45.19 14.43 -6.69
C SER A 41 44.25 14.05 -7.85
N GLU A 42 44.66 14.25 -9.11
CA GLU A 42 43.87 13.91 -10.29
C GLU A 42 43.40 12.44 -10.25
N GLN A 43 44.29 11.51 -9.89
CA GLN A 43 43.94 10.10 -9.76
C GLN A 43 42.94 9.82 -8.62
N GLN A 44 43.07 10.52 -7.50
CA GLN A 44 42.10 10.41 -6.40
C GLN A 44 40.74 10.99 -6.80
N TYR A 45 40.71 12.09 -7.53
CA TYR A 45 39.48 12.70 -8.04
C TYR A 45 38.73 11.73 -8.97
N GLU A 46 39.42 11.05 -9.90
CA GLU A 46 38.79 10.03 -10.75
C GLU A 46 38.23 8.84 -9.95
N VAL A 47 38.95 8.40 -8.93
CA VAL A 47 38.46 7.32 -8.04
C VAL A 47 37.22 7.78 -7.27
N LEU A 48 37.20 9.01 -6.73
CA LEU A 48 36.05 9.60 -6.07
C LEU A 48 34.86 9.71 -7.02
N LEU A 49 35.08 10.18 -8.23
CA LEU A 49 34.05 10.30 -9.27
C LEU A 49 33.42 8.95 -9.61
N LYS A 50 34.26 7.93 -9.80
CA LYS A 50 33.77 6.56 -10.08
C LYS A 50 32.95 5.99 -8.93
N ARG A 51 33.37 6.23 -7.69
CA ARG A 51 32.66 5.80 -6.48
C ARG A 51 31.34 6.52 -6.31
N LEU A 52 31.32 7.85 -6.45
CA LEU A 52 30.10 8.64 -6.37
C LEU A 52 29.09 8.20 -7.45
N LYS A 53 29.58 7.93 -8.69
CA LYS A 53 28.75 7.40 -9.76
C LYS A 53 28.14 6.04 -9.42
N GLN A 54 28.91 5.16 -8.78
CA GLN A 54 28.42 3.86 -8.32
C GLN A 54 27.36 4.02 -7.23
N GLN A 55 27.62 4.82 -6.19
CA GLN A 55 26.68 5.08 -5.09
C GLN A 55 25.38 5.72 -5.59
N LEU A 56 25.46 6.66 -6.54
CA LEU A 56 24.28 7.22 -7.21
C LEU A 56 23.51 6.16 -8.00
N GLY A 57 24.17 5.19 -8.61
CA GLY A 57 23.53 4.05 -9.27
C GLY A 57 22.79 3.15 -8.27
N GLU A 58 23.41 2.82 -7.16
CA GLU A 58 22.81 2.03 -6.08
C GLU A 58 21.65 2.75 -5.39
N GLY A 59 21.79 4.08 -5.16
CA GLY A 59 20.77 4.97 -4.59
C GLY A 59 19.75 5.49 -5.60
N ARG A 60 19.80 5.02 -6.87
CA ARG A 60 18.88 5.43 -7.96
C ARG A 60 18.88 6.92 -8.27
N GLY A 61 20.03 7.51 -8.26
CA GLY A 61 20.21 8.92 -8.57
C GLY A 61 20.25 9.82 -7.36
N GLU A 62 20.24 9.28 -6.12
CA GLU A 62 20.48 10.08 -4.92
C GLU A 62 21.34 9.36 -3.89
N VAL A 63 22.14 10.12 -3.13
CA VAL A 63 22.96 9.62 -2.04
C VAL A 63 23.13 10.71 -0.97
N ILE A 64 23.17 10.30 0.29
CA ILE A 64 23.53 11.20 1.41
C ILE A 64 24.99 10.90 1.79
N LEU A 65 25.83 11.90 1.66
CA LEU A 65 27.25 11.81 2.02
C LEU A 65 27.54 12.61 3.29
N GLU A 66 28.39 12.08 4.14
CA GLU A 66 28.88 12.73 5.34
C GLU A 66 30.36 13.08 5.17
N ILE A 67 30.71 14.34 5.39
CA ILE A 67 32.06 14.90 5.29
C ILE A 67 32.57 15.23 6.68
N GLY A 68 33.85 14.95 6.94
CA GLY A 68 34.51 15.26 8.22
C GLY A 68 34.71 14.05 9.12
N LEU A 69 34.39 12.84 8.64
CA LEU A 69 34.71 11.62 9.36
C LEU A 69 36.20 11.27 9.19
N ALA A 70 36.82 10.73 10.24
CA ALA A 70 38.16 10.20 10.17
C ALA A 70 38.20 8.84 9.48
N ASP A 71 39.38 8.42 8.98
CA ASP A 71 39.58 7.15 8.28
C ASP A 71 39.28 5.93 9.16
N ASP A 72 39.39 6.05 10.47
CA ASP A 72 39.03 5.03 11.47
C ASP A 72 37.52 5.05 11.84
N GLY A 73 36.74 5.94 11.22
CA GLY A 73 35.33 6.14 11.54
C GLY A 73 35.13 6.97 12.82
N GLY A 74 36.17 7.55 13.40
CA GLY A 74 36.10 8.50 14.50
C GLY A 74 35.67 9.89 14.02
N GLU A 75 34.86 10.57 14.81
CA GLU A 75 34.36 11.91 14.52
C GLU A 75 35.41 12.98 14.91
N ASN A 76 36.35 13.29 14.02
CA ASN A 76 37.38 14.30 14.29
C ASN A 76 37.04 15.68 13.72
N GLY A 77 36.07 15.79 12.80
CA GLY A 77 35.69 17.03 12.12
C GLY A 77 36.78 17.59 11.20
N LEU A 78 36.41 18.50 10.31
CA LEU A 78 37.30 19.31 9.49
C LEU A 78 37.36 20.72 10.05
N PHE A 79 38.52 21.42 9.92
CA PHE A 79 38.58 22.84 10.18
C PHE A 79 37.80 23.62 9.12
N ASP A 80 37.45 24.85 9.37
CA ASP A 80 36.55 25.63 8.50
C ASP A 80 37.09 25.79 7.07
N ASP A 81 38.40 26.01 6.90
CA ASP A 81 39.10 26.06 5.61
C ASP A 81 39.17 24.70 4.92
N GLU A 82 39.40 23.60 5.65
CA GLU A 82 39.36 22.24 5.15
C GLU A 82 37.93 21.86 4.70
N MET A 83 36.91 22.26 5.45
CA MET A 83 35.53 22.03 5.13
C MET A 83 35.11 22.75 3.84
N GLU A 84 35.52 24.02 3.67
CA GLU A 84 35.26 24.79 2.45
C GLU A 84 35.90 24.13 1.23
N ALA A 85 37.15 23.67 1.32
CA ALA A 85 37.84 22.96 0.26
C ALA A 85 37.17 21.61 -0.08
N ALA A 86 36.79 20.84 0.95
CA ALA A 86 36.10 19.56 0.75
C ALA A 86 34.72 19.74 0.10
N VAL A 87 33.97 20.78 0.48
CA VAL A 87 32.68 21.11 -0.13
C VAL A 87 32.84 21.56 -1.58
N ALA A 88 33.88 22.35 -1.89
CA ALA A 88 34.18 22.74 -3.27
C ALA A 88 34.50 21.53 -4.16
N THR A 89 35.28 20.58 -3.63
CA THR A 89 35.56 19.31 -4.32
C THR A 89 34.27 18.49 -4.53
N LEU A 90 33.43 18.38 -3.52
CA LEU A 90 32.17 17.66 -3.62
C LEU A 90 31.21 18.30 -4.64
N GLN A 91 31.13 19.63 -4.68
CA GLN A 91 30.35 20.36 -5.68
C GLN A 91 30.90 20.14 -7.10
N SER A 92 32.23 20.13 -7.26
CA SER A 92 32.86 19.80 -8.56
C SER A 92 32.50 18.40 -9.02
N LEU A 93 32.60 17.40 -8.14
CA LEU A 93 32.20 16.02 -8.44
C LEU A 93 30.71 15.93 -8.81
N ALA A 94 29.85 16.59 -8.07
CA ALA A 94 28.41 16.63 -8.32
C ALA A 94 28.10 17.28 -9.69
N ASN A 95 28.73 18.42 -10.00
CA ASN A 95 28.56 19.10 -11.28
C ASN A 95 29.02 18.23 -12.46
N THR A 96 30.15 17.51 -12.31
CA THR A 96 30.66 16.58 -13.34
C THR A 96 29.67 15.44 -13.63
N LEU A 97 28.86 15.04 -12.63
CA LEU A 97 27.85 13.98 -12.76
C LEU A 97 26.43 14.52 -13.01
N GLU A 98 26.29 15.81 -13.30
CA GLU A 98 24.99 16.48 -13.48
C GLU A 98 24.06 16.29 -12.27
N CYS A 99 24.61 16.47 -11.07
CA CYS A 99 23.91 16.33 -9.81
C CYS A 99 23.81 17.65 -9.05
N SER A 100 22.71 17.85 -8.34
CA SER A 100 22.59 18.89 -7.32
C SER A 100 23.28 18.43 -6.03
N CYS A 101 23.83 19.40 -5.27
CA CYS A 101 24.49 19.16 -3.97
C CYS A 101 23.86 20.09 -2.93
N VAL A 102 23.11 19.54 -1.98
CA VAL A 102 22.35 20.31 -0.99
C VAL A 102 22.80 19.95 0.42
N LYS A 103 23.22 20.94 1.22
CA LYS A 103 23.57 20.75 2.63
C LYS A 103 22.32 20.40 3.45
N LEU A 104 22.33 19.26 4.14
CA LEU A 104 21.25 18.81 4.99
C LEU A 104 21.42 19.26 6.43
N ARG A 105 22.61 19.06 6.98
CA ARG A 105 22.96 19.48 8.33
C ARG A 105 24.45 19.66 8.48
N GLU A 106 24.81 20.35 9.55
CA GLU A 106 26.18 20.59 9.98
C GLU A 106 26.22 20.49 11.51
N ARG A 107 27.26 19.86 12.03
CA ARG A 107 27.45 19.71 13.47
C ARG A 107 28.91 19.97 13.84
N LYS A 108 29.09 20.59 14.99
CA LYS A 108 30.42 20.82 15.54
C LYS A 108 30.81 19.66 16.44
N GLU A 109 31.89 19.02 16.12
CA GLU A 109 32.49 17.93 16.90
C GLU A 109 33.76 18.44 17.61
N ASN A 110 34.36 17.58 18.46
CA ASN A 110 35.43 17.98 19.38
C ASN A 110 36.62 18.73 18.74
N ARG A 111 36.90 18.57 17.45
CA ARG A 111 38.06 19.18 16.75
C ARG A 111 37.70 19.85 15.42
N GLY A 112 36.44 19.93 15.03
CA GLY A 112 36.07 20.51 13.75
C GLY A 112 34.60 20.35 13.41
N MET A 113 34.26 20.56 12.15
CA MET A 113 32.91 20.48 11.61
C MET A 113 32.70 19.17 10.87
N VAL A 114 31.50 18.59 11.01
CA VAL A 114 31.02 17.45 10.24
C VAL A 114 29.73 17.88 9.54
N ALA A 115 29.64 17.64 8.26
CA ALA A 115 28.47 18.07 7.48
C ALA A 115 27.91 16.91 6.63
N GLN A 116 26.59 16.88 6.44
CA GLN A 116 25.91 15.92 5.56
C GLN A 116 25.29 16.64 4.37
N TYR A 117 25.52 16.08 3.19
CA TYR A 117 25.03 16.58 1.92
C TYR A 117 24.19 15.55 1.20
N LEU A 118 23.07 16.00 0.63
CA LEU A 118 22.28 15.23 -0.33
C LEU A 118 22.81 15.53 -1.73
N ILE A 119 23.26 14.52 -2.42
CA ILE A 119 23.59 14.60 -3.85
C ILE A 119 22.47 13.91 -4.61
N ARG A 120 21.87 14.61 -5.55
CA ARG A 120 20.75 14.12 -6.34
C ARG A 120 20.98 14.43 -7.80
N ARG A 121 20.78 13.42 -8.66
CA ARG A 121 20.88 13.59 -10.11
C ARG A 121 19.79 14.54 -10.59
N VAL A 122 20.17 15.49 -11.44
CA VAL A 122 19.22 16.29 -12.22
C VAL A 122 18.69 15.39 -13.34
N LEU A 123 17.41 15.04 -13.28
CA LEU A 123 16.80 14.07 -14.19
C LEU A 123 16.09 14.79 -15.33
N ASP A 124 16.01 14.12 -16.50
CA ASP A 124 15.20 14.60 -17.62
C ASP A 124 13.73 14.74 -17.23
N ALA A 125 12.99 15.62 -17.90
CA ALA A 125 11.64 16.06 -17.58
C ALA A 125 10.56 14.95 -17.39
N CYS A 126 10.87 13.69 -17.66
CA CYS A 126 9.95 12.56 -17.49
C CYS A 126 10.50 11.47 -16.57
N ASP A 127 11.71 11.62 -16.04
CA ASP A 127 12.33 10.64 -15.15
C ASP A 127 12.46 11.23 -13.74
N PHE A 128 11.71 10.72 -12.82
CA PHE A 128 11.72 11.11 -11.41
C PHE A 128 11.75 9.87 -10.54
N LEU A 129 12.38 9.97 -9.38
CA LEU A 129 12.37 8.92 -8.37
C LEU A 129 10.97 8.83 -7.75
N GLU A 130 10.32 7.67 -7.85
CA GLU A 130 9.00 7.44 -7.26
C GLU A 130 9.10 6.63 -5.97
N ILE A 131 8.55 7.15 -4.87
CA ILE A 131 8.39 6.46 -3.58
C ILE A 131 6.90 6.34 -3.26
N ARG A 132 6.45 5.14 -2.92
CA ARG A 132 5.04 4.86 -2.58
C ARG A 132 4.87 4.73 -1.07
N VAL A 133 4.00 5.55 -0.51
CA VAL A 133 3.73 5.57 0.94
C VAL A 133 2.27 5.24 1.19
N ALA A 134 2.02 4.09 1.83
CA ALA A 134 0.67 3.72 2.26
C ALA A 134 0.29 4.45 3.55
N VAL A 135 -0.83 5.15 3.53
CA VAL A 135 -1.34 5.91 4.67
C VAL A 135 -2.39 5.08 5.39
N VAL A 136 -2.04 4.59 6.57
CA VAL A 136 -2.84 3.67 7.37
C VAL A 136 -3.11 4.26 8.77
N GLY A 137 -4.10 3.76 9.46
CA GLY A 137 -4.47 4.23 10.79
C GLY A 137 -5.98 4.17 10.98
N ASN A 138 -6.44 4.47 12.20
CA ASN A 138 -7.86 4.40 12.55
C ASN A 138 -8.71 5.46 11.82
N VAL A 139 -10.03 5.33 11.90
CA VAL A 139 -10.97 6.40 11.52
C VAL A 139 -10.66 7.64 12.34
N ASP A 140 -10.80 8.80 11.72
CA ASP A 140 -10.59 10.12 12.33
C ASP A 140 -9.15 10.38 12.87
N ALA A 141 -8.17 9.54 12.51
CA ALA A 141 -6.75 9.79 12.78
C ALA A 141 -6.13 10.87 11.86
N GLY A 142 -6.90 11.57 11.05
CA GLY A 142 -6.44 12.68 10.21
C GLY A 142 -5.71 12.26 8.92
N LYS A 143 -5.84 11.03 8.44
CA LYS A 143 -5.17 10.51 7.22
C LYS A 143 -5.37 11.41 6.00
N SER A 144 -6.59 11.45 5.49
CA SER A 144 -6.92 12.24 4.30
C SER A 144 -6.76 13.75 4.53
N THR A 145 -6.92 14.24 5.78
CA THR A 145 -6.68 15.64 6.12
C THR A 145 -5.20 15.99 5.97
N LEU A 146 -4.30 15.19 6.54
CA LEU A 146 -2.86 15.40 6.40
C LEU A 146 -2.43 15.35 4.93
N LEU A 147 -2.93 14.38 4.16
CA LEU A 147 -2.63 14.31 2.73
C LEU A 147 -3.09 15.56 1.99
N GLY A 148 -4.30 16.04 2.26
CA GLY A 148 -4.81 17.28 1.67
C GLY A 148 -3.92 18.48 1.99
N VAL A 149 -3.43 18.59 3.25
CA VAL A 149 -2.51 19.64 3.67
C VAL A 149 -1.15 19.53 2.98
N LEU A 150 -0.57 18.32 2.91
CA LEU A 150 0.74 18.11 2.30
C LEU A 150 0.72 18.37 0.79
N THR A 151 -0.32 17.88 0.09
CA THR A 151 -0.38 17.91 -1.38
C THR A 151 -0.90 19.23 -1.94
N HIS A 152 -1.80 19.91 -1.24
CA HIS A 152 -2.36 21.20 -1.68
C HIS A 152 -1.69 22.42 -1.03
N GLY A 153 -0.90 22.23 0.03
CA GLY A 153 -0.17 23.29 0.69
C GLY A 153 -1.01 24.22 1.58
N GLU A 154 -2.31 23.95 1.73
CA GLU A 154 -3.23 24.72 2.56
C GLU A 154 -3.51 24.01 3.88
N LEU A 155 -3.44 24.73 4.99
CA LEU A 155 -3.75 24.20 6.32
C LEU A 155 -5.25 23.90 6.46
N ASP A 156 -5.58 22.95 7.32
CA ASP A 156 -6.98 22.61 7.60
C ASP A 156 -7.61 23.64 8.55
N ASN A 157 -8.91 23.85 8.41
CA ASN A 157 -9.68 24.73 9.28
C ASN A 157 -10.19 24.07 10.57
N GLY A 158 -9.66 22.89 10.92
CA GLY A 158 -10.10 22.08 12.06
C GLY A 158 -11.39 21.29 11.82
N ARG A 159 -12.09 21.53 10.71
CA ARG A 159 -13.35 20.83 10.33
C ARG A 159 -13.18 19.85 9.17
N GLY A 160 -11.94 19.66 8.69
CA GLY A 160 -11.61 18.72 7.62
C GLY A 160 -11.82 19.27 6.22
N HIS A 161 -11.65 20.56 6.02
CA HIS A 161 -11.71 21.19 4.70
C HIS A 161 -10.68 20.59 3.73
N ALA A 162 -9.44 20.41 4.20
CA ALA A 162 -8.36 19.87 3.37
C ALA A 162 -8.67 18.48 2.78
N ARG A 163 -9.35 17.59 3.53
CA ARG A 163 -9.71 16.24 3.06
C ARG A 163 -10.78 16.22 1.97
N GLN A 164 -11.63 17.26 1.87
CA GLN A 164 -12.71 17.30 0.88
C GLN A 164 -12.19 17.25 -0.55
N ARG A 165 -11.00 17.77 -0.79
CA ARG A 165 -10.31 17.76 -2.10
C ARG A 165 -9.86 16.37 -2.56
N LEU A 166 -9.73 15.42 -1.62
CA LEU A 166 -9.27 14.06 -1.89
C LEU A 166 -10.43 13.07 -2.12
N PHE A 167 -11.64 13.43 -1.73
CA PHE A 167 -12.79 12.54 -1.86
C PHE A 167 -13.21 12.38 -3.32
N ARG A 168 -13.42 11.13 -3.73
CA ARG A 168 -13.77 10.74 -5.11
C ARG A 168 -15.26 10.44 -5.27
N HIS A 169 -15.93 10.08 -4.17
CA HIS A 169 -17.31 9.62 -4.18
C HIS A 169 -18.20 10.53 -3.33
N LYS A 170 -19.46 10.75 -3.76
CA LYS A 170 -20.43 11.55 -3.01
C LYS A 170 -20.61 11.08 -1.57
N HIS A 171 -20.70 9.76 -1.35
CA HIS A 171 -20.83 9.19 -0.01
C HIS A 171 -19.60 9.43 0.88
N GLU A 172 -18.42 9.63 0.32
CA GLU A 172 -17.21 10.01 1.07
C GLU A 172 -17.31 11.47 1.51
N MET A 173 -17.82 12.36 0.65
CA MET A 173 -18.09 13.77 0.99
C MET A 173 -19.15 13.90 2.09
N GLU A 174 -20.23 13.12 1.99
CA GLU A 174 -21.33 13.12 2.97
C GLU A 174 -20.91 12.53 4.32
N SER A 175 -20.17 11.41 4.31
CA SER A 175 -19.74 10.72 5.53
C SER A 175 -18.45 11.27 6.12
N GLY A 176 -17.66 12.04 5.36
CA GLY A 176 -16.34 12.49 5.73
C GLY A 176 -15.31 11.36 5.88
N ARG A 177 -15.53 10.18 5.27
CA ARG A 177 -14.73 8.97 5.45
C ARG A 177 -14.33 8.36 4.13
N THR A 178 -13.03 8.02 4.00
CA THR A 178 -12.48 7.30 2.85
C THR A 178 -13.04 5.87 2.80
N SER A 179 -13.50 5.42 1.66
CA SER A 179 -14.04 4.08 1.41
C SER A 179 -13.28 3.30 0.33
N SER A 180 -12.61 4.01 -0.55
CA SER A 180 -11.83 3.49 -1.67
C SER A 180 -10.33 3.65 -1.43
N VAL A 181 -9.50 3.08 -2.29
CA VAL A 181 -8.06 3.37 -2.33
C VAL A 181 -7.88 4.67 -3.11
N GLY A 182 -7.37 5.71 -2.45
CA GLY A 182 -7.02 6.99 -3.05
C GLY A 182 -5.53 7.03 -3.40
N ASN A 183 -5.18 7.68 -4.51
CA ASN A 183 -3.79 8.02 -4.80
C ASN A 183 -3.68 9.53 -4.97
N ASP A 184 -2.63 10.12 -4.38
CA ASP A 184 -2.25 11.51 -4.55
C ASP A 184 -0.73 11.64 -4.55
N ILE A 185 -0.20 12.75 -5.07
CA ILE A 185 1.23 12.94 -5.25
C ILE A 185 1.75 14.19 -4.58
N LEU A 186 2.99 14.09 -4.06
CA LEU A 186 3.78 15.19 -3.53
C LEU A 186 5.13 15.20 -4.24
N GLY A 187 5.42 16.24 -5.01
CA GLY A 187 6.65 16.40 -5.75
C GLY A 187 7.67 17.24 -5.00
N PHE A 188 8.93 16.87 -5.13
CA PHE A 188 10.09 17.62 -4.64
C PHE A 188 11.02 17.92 -5.81
N ASP A 189 11.51 19.16 -5.90
CA ASP A 189 12.54 19.53 -6.85
C ASP A 189 13.93 18.97 -6.45
N GLU A 190 14.94 19.29 -7.23
CA GLU A 190 16.33 18.89 -6.99
C GLU A 190 16.89 19.40 -5.66
N THR A 191 16.40 20.54 -5.19
CA THR A 191 16.83 21.16 -3.93
C THR A 191 16.04 20.66 -2.73
N GLY A 192 14.98 19.87 -2.95
CA GLY A 192 14.12 19.31 -1.91
C GLY A 192 12.93 20.19 -1.52
N ASN A 193 12.63 21.24 -2.28
CA ASN A 193 11.44 22.05 -2.08
C ASN A 193 10.20 21.39 -2.68
N VAL A 194 9.04 21.62 -2.07
CA VAL A 194 7.76 21.12 -2.58
C VAL A 194 7.33 21.91 -3.82
N VAL A 195 7.10 21.19 -4.94
CA VAL A 195 6.67 21.80 -6.21
C VAL A 195 5.15 21.85 -6.40
N ASN A 196 4.39 21.23 -5.53
CA ASN A 196 2.93 21.22 -5.60
C ASN A 196 2.36 22.63 -5.47
N LYS A 197 1.76 23.13 -6.55
CA LYS A 197 1.01 24.40 -6.57
C LYS A 197 -0.36 24.11 -7.15
N PRO A 198 -1.45 24.15 -6.35
CA PRO A 198 -2.79 23.94 -6.85
C PRO A 198 -3.20 25.13 -7.72
N GLU A 199 -3.61 24.87 -8.95
CA GLU A 199 -4.21 25.85 -9.84
C GLU A 199 -5.74 25.67 -9.77
N HIS A 200 -6.46 26.72 -9.42
CA HIS A 200 -7.94 26.68 -9.25
C HIS A 200 -8.44 25.50 -8.39
N GLY A 201 -7.69 25.14 -7.33
CA GLY A 201 -8.05 24.08 -6.38
C GLY A 201 -7.80 22.65 -6.86
N SER A 202 -7.27 22.43 -8.06
CA SER A 202 -6.88 21.12 -8.58
C SER A 202 -5.37 21.00 -8.76
N LEU A 203 -4.84 19.78 -8.65
CA LEU A 203 -3.43 19.50 -8.88
C LEU A 203 -3.22 19.03 -10.31
N ASP A 204 -2.35 19.73 -11.03
CA ASP A 204 -1.86 19.27 -12.33
C ASP A 204 -0.69 18.31 -12.12
N TRP A 205 -0.98 17.03 -12.20
CA TRP A 205 0.01 15.97 -12.00
C TRP A 205 1.14 15.99 -13.02
N VAL A 206 0.86 16.45 -14.24
CA VAL A 206 1.88 16.54 -15.30
C VAL A 206 2.90 17.59 -14.94
N LYS A 207 2.43 18.81 -14.62
CA LYS A 207 3.33 19.92 -14.23
C LYS A 207 4.11 19.61 -12.94
N ILE A 208 3.50 18.89 -11.97
CA ILE A 208 4.20 18.47 -10.76
C ILE A 208 5.32 17.50 -11.12
N CYS A 209 5.03 16.47 -11.92
CA CYS A 209 6.04 15.47 -12.28
C CYS A 209 7.17 16.04 -13.16
N GLU A 210 6.86 16.95 -14.09
CA GLU A 210 7.86 17.62 -14.94
C GLU A 210 8.86 18.46 -14.15
N LYS A 211 8.45 19.00 -12.99
CA LYS A 211 9.28 19.83 -12.12
C LYS A 211 9.92 19.08 -10.96
N SER A 212 9.61 17.81 -10.82
CA SER A 212 10.05 17.02 -9.67
C SER A 212 11.19 16.10 -10.03
N SER A 213 12.25 16.12 -9.22
CA SER A 213 13.27 15.06 -9.21
C SER A 213 12.79 13.85 -8.39
N LYS A 214 11.90 14.06 -7.42
CA LYS A 214 11.32 13.02 -6.59
C LYS A 214 9.83 13.21 -6.40
N VAL A 215 9.06 12.13 -6.51
CA VAL A 215 7.61 12.11 -6.32
C VAL A 215 7.22 11.09 -5.27
N ILE A 216 6.60 11.54 -4.20
CA ILE A 216 5.97 10.67 -3.21
C ILE A 216 4.53 10.39 -3.66
N THR A 217 4.22 9.12 -3.91
CA THR A 217 2.86 8.69 -4.22
C THR A 217 2.20 8.18 -2.94
N PHE A 218 1.25 8.93 -2.42
CA PHE A 218 0.47 8.49 -1.27
C PHE A 218 -0.65 7.55 -1.72
N ILE A 219 -0.80 6.45 -0.98
CA ILE A 219 -1.90 5.49 -1.12
C ILE A 219 -2.81 5.70 0.10
N ASP A 220 -3.87 6.52 -0.04
CA ASP A 220 -4.83 6.77 1.05
C ASP A 220 -5.74 5.56 1.25
N LEU A 221 -5.66 4.95 2.42
CA LEU A 221 -6.37 3.74 2.76
C LEU A 221 -7.44 3.99 3.83
N ALA A 222 -8.58 3.31 3.66
CA ALA A 222 -9.69 3.43 4.58
C ALA A 222 -9.33 2.96 5.99
N GLY A 223 -9.68 3.76 7.01
CA GLY A 223 -9.42 3.43 8.42
C GLY A 223 -10.52 2.62 9.10
N HIS A 224 -11.68 2.45 8.48
CA HIS A 224 -12.83 1.78 9.07
C HIS A 224 -12.77 0.26 8.85
N GLU A 225 -13.11 -0.53 9.88
CA GLU A 225 -13.11 -2.00 9.84
C GLU A 225 -13.92 -2.56 8.66
N ARG A 226 -15.05 -1.94 8.32
CA ARG A 226 -15.90 -2.32 7.17
C ARG A 226 -15.13 -2.38 5.85
N TYR A 227 -14.14 -1.51 5.68
CA TYR A 227 -13.32 -1.41 4.46
C TYR A 227 -11.95 -2.10 4.56
N LEU A 228 -11.72 -2.85 5.63
CA LEU A 228 -10.43 -3.50 5.89
C LEU A 228 -9.96 -4.40 4.73
N LYS A 229 -10.87 -5.07 4.04
CA LYS A 229 -10.53 -5.87 2.84
C LYS A 229 -9.94 -5.00 1.71
N THR A 230 -10.39 -3.75 1.60
CA THR A 230 -9.85 -2.76 0.65
C THR A 230 -8.49 -2.25 1.11
N THR A 231 -8.32 -2.02 2.42
CA THR A 231 -7.04 -1.61 3.01
C THR A 231 -5.98 -2.69 2.84
N VAL A 232 -6.31 -3.96 3.09
CA VAL A 232 -5.39 -5.09 2.84
C VAL A 232 -4.98 -5.13 1.37
N PHE A 233 -5.94 -4.99 0.44
CA PHE A 233 -5.63 -4.94 -0.99
C PHE A 233 -4.72 -3.75 -1.35
N GLY A 234 -4.95 -2.57 -0.78
CA GLY A 234 -4.08 -1.41 -0.99
C GLY A 234 -2.64 -1.64 -0.50
N MET A 235 -2.47 -2.36 0.61
CA MET A 235 -1.15 -2.72 1.14
C MET A 235 -0.46 -3.84 0.36
N THR A 236 -1.20 -4.74 -0.28
CA THR A 236 -0.61 -5.86 -1.04
C THR A 236 -0.50 -5.56 -2.53
N GLY A 237 -1.55 -4.99 -3.14
CA GLY A 237 -1.66 -4.80 -4.59
C GLY A 237 -0.90 -3.58 -5.12
N HIS A 238 -0.81 -2.51 -4.34
CA HIS A 238 -0.07 -1.30 -4.75
C HIS A 238 1.39 -1.30 -4.30
N ALA A 239 1.86 -2.36 -3.64
CA ALA A 239 3.24 -2.59 -3.22
C ALA A 239 3.92 -1.32 -2.67
N PRO A 240 3.46 -0.75 -1.54
CA PRO A 240 4.05 0.44 -0.96
C PRO A 240 5.46 0.18 -0.46
N ASP A 241 6.35 1.17 -0.67
CA ASP A 241 7.72 1.12 -0.17
C ASP A 241 7.75 1.35 1.35
N PHE A 242 6.84 2.21 1.85
CA PHE A 242 6.73 2.57 3.26
C PHE A 242 5.28 2.67 3.72
N GLY A 243 5.09 2.54 5.04
CA GLY A 243 3.81 2.74 5.71
C GLY A 243 3.87 3.96 6.65
N MET A 244 2.97 4.93 6.45
CA MET A 244 2.74 6.04 7.35
C MET A 244 1.58 5.70 8.28
N LEU A 245 1.88 5.34 9.53
CA LEU A 245 0.88 4.98 10.53
C LEU A 245 0.38 6.25 11.24
N MET A 246 -0.88 6.58 10.99
CA MET A 246 -1.52 7.75 11.56
C MET A 246 -2.17 7.44 12.90
N VAL A 247 -1.88 8.27 13.91
CA VAL A 247 -2.45 8.19 15.25
C VAL A 247 -3.01 9.55 15.64
N GLY A 248 -4.30 9.63 15.99
CA GLY A 248 -4.85 10.86 16.55
C GLY A 248 -4.41 11.03 18.00
N ALA A 249 -3.80 12.15 18.36
CA ALA A 249 -3.32 12.42 19.71
C ALA A 249 -4.40 12.29 20.78
N ASN A 250 -5.62 12.71 20.44
CA ASN A 250 -6.79 12.66 21.32
C ASN A 250 -7.39 11.26 21.51
N ALA A 251 -7.27 10.39 20.50
CA ALA A 251 -7.87 9.05 20.52
C ALA A 251 -6.88 7.94 20.86
N GLY A 252 -5.58 8.19 20.66
CA GLY A 252 -4.51 7.23 20.92
C GLY A 252 -4.55 6.00 20.00
N ILE A 253 -4.01 4.88 20.51
CA ILE A 253 -3.89 3.65 19.75
C ILE A 253 -5.11 2.77 19.96
N ILE A 254 -6.02 2.78 19.01
CA ILE A 254 -7.25 1.99 18.99
C ILE A 254 -7.02 0.68 18.21
N GLY A 255 -7.99 -0.25 18.29
CA GLY A 255 -7.91 -1.58 17.68
C GLY A 255 -7.47 -1.59 16.22
N MET A 256 -8.04 -0.71 15.37
CA MET A 256 -7.67 -0.64 13.96
C MET A 256 -6.24 -0.14 13.72
N THR A 257 -5.69 0.72 14.58
CA THR A 257 -4.28 1.14 14.49
C THR A 257 -3.35 -0.07 14.68
N LYS A 258 -3.65 -0.95 15.67
CA LYS A 258 -2.89 -2.19 15.91
C LYS A 258 -3.03 -3.17 14.75
N GLU A 259 -4.22 -3.27 14.14
CA GLU A 259 -4.48 -4.08 12.95
C GLU A 259 -3.61 -3.65 11.77
N HIS A 260 -3.58 -2.35 11.50
CA HIS A 260 -2.82 -1.80 10.39
C HIS A 260 -1.32 -1.91 10.62
N LEU A 261 -0.85 -1.67 11.84
CA LEU A 261 0.55 -1.91 12.22
C LEU A 261 0.93 -3.38 12.01
N GLY A 262 0.11 -4.30 12.53
CA GLY A 262 0.33 -5.74 12.34
C GLY A 262 0.35 -6.16 10.87
N LEU A 263 -0.49 -5.56 10.03
CA LEU A 263 -0.49 -5.82 8.58
C LEU A 263 0.78 -5.31 7.91
N ALA A 264 1.23 -4.10 8.22
CA ALA A 264 2.45 -3.53 7.66
C ALA A 264 3.68 -4.37 8.05
N LEU A 265 3.79 -4.76 9.33
CA LEU A 265 4.86 -5.64 9.81
C LEU A 265 4.84 -7.01 9.11
N ALA A 266 3.65 -7.59 8.94
CA ALA A 266 3.46 -8.87 8.28
C ALA A 266 3.90 -8.85 6.79
N LEU A 267 3.69 -7.71 6.13
CA LEU A 267 4.11 -7.48 4.74
C LEU A 267 5.56 -6.99 4.64
N SER A 268 6.28 -6.84 5.76
CA SER A 268 7.63 -6.24 5.84
C SER A 268 7.70 -4.85 5.21
N VAL A 269 6.65 -4.07 5.36
CA VAL A 269 6.64 -2.65 4.98
C VAL A 269 7.18 -1.84 6.16
N PRO A 270 8.31 -1.13 6.01
CA PRO A 270 8.84 -0.26 7.06
C PRO A 270 7.83 0.83 7.43
N VAL A 271 7.71 1.10 8.73
CA VAL A 271 6.67 2.01 9.24
C VAL A 271 7.28 3.16 10.01
N PHE A 272 6.84 4.38 9.71
CA PHE A 272 6.99 5.55 10.57
C PHE A 272 5.62 6.02 11.06
N VAL A 273 5.60 6.72 12.18
CA VAL A 273 4.35 7.13 12.84
C VAL A 273 4.17 8.63 12.76
N VAL A 274 2.95 9.08 12.48
CA VAL A 274 2.56 10.48 12.54
C VAL A 274 1.41 10.65 13.52
N VAL A 275 1.71 11.32 14.64
CA VAL A 275 0.72 11.68 15.66
C VAL A 275 0.15 13.03 15.30
N THR A 276 -1.14 13.08 14.98
CA THR A 276 -1.85 14.27 14.51
C THR A 276 -2.70 14.89 15.62
N LYS A 277 -3.21 16.11 15.37
CA LYS A 277 -4.13 16.81 16.27
C LYS A 277 -3.51 17.17 17.63
N ILE A 278 -2.21 17.48 17.63
CA ILE A 278 -1.51 17.88 18.87
C ILE A 278 -2.02 19.22 19.41
N ASP A 279 -2.53 20.07 18.52
CA ASP A 279 -3.12 21.38 18.80
C ASP A 279 -4.34 21.32 19.73
N MET A 280 -5.13 20.26 19.63
CA MET A 280 -6.37 20.11 20.41
C MET A 280 -6.28 19.10 21.55
N CYS A 281 -5.15 18.42 21.69
CA CYS A 281 -4.97 17.37 22.68
C CYS A 281 -4.32 17.91 23.96
N PRO A 282 -4.91 17.69 25.15
CA PRO A 282 -4.25 18.02 26.42
C PRO A 282 -2.89 17.33 26.55
N ALA A 283 -1.89 18.03 27.09
CA ALA A 283 -0.50 17.56 27.16
C ALA A 283 -0.34 16.23 27.91
N ASN A 284 -1.10 16.01 29.00
CA ASN A 284 -1.10 14.79 29.76
C ASN A 284 -1.59 13.59 28.93
N ILE A 285 -2.68 13.76 28.18
CA ILE A 285 -3.25 12.71 27.31
C ILE A 285 -2.28 12.40 26.16
N LEU A 286 -1.67 13.43 25.56
CA LEU A 286 -0.66 13.26 24.53
C LEU A 286 0.52 12.43 25.04
N GLN A 287 1.06 12.75 26.22
CA GLN A 287 2.18 12.02 26.81
C GLN A 287 1.82 10.56 27.12
N ASP A 288 0.63 10.29 27.64
CA ASP A 288 0.21 8.92 27.94
C ASP A 288 0.00 8.08 26.68
N ASN A 289 -0.55 8.69 25.62
CA ASN A 289 -0.67 8.05 24.31
C ASN A 289 0.69 7.79 23.68
N LEU A 290 1.67 8.69 23.81
CA LEU A 290 3.04 8.48 23.35
C LEU A 290 3.73 7.36 24.13
N LYS A 291 3.61 7.31 25.46
CA LYS A 291 4.15 6.20 26.28
C LYS A 291 3.55 4.85 25.85
N MET A 292 2.24 4.81 25.58
CA MET A 292 1.57 3.59 25.10
C MET A 292 2.08 3.21 23.71
N LEU A 293 2.27 4.16 22.80
CA LEU A 293 2.82 3.94 21.45
C LEU A 293 4.21 3.32 21.52
N VAL A 294 5.11 3.94 22.30
CA VAL A 294 6.48 3.44 22.52
C VAL A 294 6.47 2.01 23.06
N ARG A 295 5.60 1.71 24.06
CA ARG A 295 5.46 0.35 24.61
C ARG A 295 5.04 -0.67 23.56
N ILE A 296 4.12 -0.31 22.66
CA ILE A 296 3.67 -1.21 21.58
C ILE A 296 4.78 -1.43 20.57
N LEU A 297 5.49 -0.37 20.14
CA LEU A 297 6.59 -0.48 19.18
C LEU A 297 7.76 -1.31 19.72
N LYS A 298 8.08 -1.17 21.01
CA LYS A 298 9.12 -1.98 21.69
C LYS A 298 8.68 -3.42 22.02
N SER A 299 7.39 -3.76 21.84
CA SER A 299 6.87 -5.09 22.19
C SER A 299 7.56 -6.20 21.37
N PRO A 300 7.63 -7.45 21.89
CA PRO A 300 8.25 -8.59 21.19
C PRO A 300 7.65 -8.88 19.82
N GLY A 301 6.40 -8.46 19.58
CA GLY A 301 5.73 -8.61 18.28
C GLY A 301 6.13 -7.56 17.25
N CYS A 302 6.59 -6.38 17.69
CA CYS A 302 6.98 -5.28 16.78
C CYS A 302 8.50 -5.15 16.65
N ARG A 303 9.24 -5.20 17.77
CA ARG A 303 10.71 -5.09 17.86
C ARG A 303 11.27 -3.86 17.14
N LYS A 304 10.57 -2.73 17.23
CA LYS A 304 10.99 -1.45 16.64
C LYS A 304 11.64 -0.55 17.69
N VAL A 305 12.57 0.27 17.27
CA VAL A 305 13.21 1.33 18.07
C VAL A 305 12.50 2.64 17.75
N PRO A 306 11.62 3.15 18.63
CA PRO A 306 10.93 4.42 18.41
C PRO A 306 11.88 5.60 18.61
N VAL A 307 11.90 6.53 17.66
CA VAL A 307 12.68 7.78 17.70
C VAL A 307 11.72 8.95 17.61
N MET A 308 11.76 9.83 18.62
CA MET A 308 10.94 11.05 18.61
C MET A 308 11.65 12.12 17.77
N VAL A 309 11.05 12.51 16.66
CA VAL A 309 11.60 13.53 15.77
C VAL A 309 11.15 14.91 16.22
N LYS A 310 12.08 15.74 16.63
CA LYS A 310 11.86 17.11 17.14
C LYS A 310 12.67 18.15 16.37
N THR A 311 13.78 17.77 15.80
CA THR A 311 14.74 18.67 15.14
C THR A 311 15.03 18.18 13.72
N GLN A 312 15.65 19.04 12.91
CA GLN A 312 16.13 18.68 11.57
C GLN A 312 17.18 17.57 11.64
N ASP A 313 18.03 17.59 12.66
CA ASP A 313 19.04 16.55 12.88
C ASP A 313 18.40 15.17 13.11
N ASP A 314 17.32 15.13 13.91
CA ASP A 314 16.58 13.89 14.13
C ASP A 314 15.98 13.37 12.83
N VAL A 315 15.52 14.27 11.93
CA VAL A 315 15.00 13.91 10.61
C VAL A 315 16.08 13.23 9.77
N VAL A 316 17.24 13.87 9.62
CA VAL A 316 18.32 13.35 8.78
C VAL A 316 18.83 12.02 9.33
N LEU A 317 19.09 11.95 10.64
CA LEU A 317 19.51 10.72 11.32
C LEU A 317 18.49 9.58 11.12
N SER A 318 17.19 9.91 11.28
CA SER A 318 16.12 8.93 11.09
C SER A 318 16.04 8.45 9.64
N ALA A 319 16.14 9.36 8.65
CA ALA A 319 16.02 9.02 7.24
C ALA A 319 17.19 8.13 6.79
N THR A 320 18.44 8.49 7.14
CA THR A 320 19.64 7.73 6.80
C THR A 320 19.59 6.29 7.35
N ASN A 321 19.09 6.12 8.59
CA ASN A 321 19.04 4.82 9.25
C ASN A 321 17.70 4.07 9.08
N PHE A 322 16.74 4.64 8.35
CA PHE A 322 15.41 4.05 8.18
C PHE A 322 15.44 2.75 7.37
N VAL A 323 16.45 2.60 6.52
CA VAL A 323 16.71 1.38 5.74
C VAL A 323 16.88 0.13 6.62
N SER A 324 17.37 0.27 7.87
CA SER A 324 17.55 -0.84 8.81
C SER A 324 16.25 -1.55 9.22
N GLU A 325 15.07 -1.01 8.88
CA GLU A 325 13.74 -1.46 9.29
C GLU A 325 13.49 -1.52 10.81
N ARG A 326 14.50 -1.35 11.62
CA ARG A 326 14.37 -1.39 13.08
C ARG A 326 13.90 -0.06 13.64
N LEU A 327 14.36 1.05 13.06
CA LEU A 327 13.93 2.38 13.46
C LEU A 327 12.46 2.64 13.10
N CYS A 328 11.78 3.37 13.98
CA CYS A 328 10.42 3.83 13.76
C CYS A 328 10.32 5.30 14.19
N PRO A 329 10.56 6.24 13.26
CA PRO A 329 10.43 7.66 13.54
C PRO A 329 8.99 8.04 13.92
N ILE A 330 8.83 8.91 14.90
CA ILE A 330 7.54 9.40 15.40
C ILE A 330 7.52 10.92 15.26
N PHE A 331 6.65 11.40 14.39
CA PHE A 331 6.38 12.82 14.18
C PHE A 331 5.13 13.24 14.95
N GLN A 332 5.15 14.42 15.54
CA GLN A 332 4.00 15.02 16.20
C GLN A 332 3.62 16.27 15.42
N VAL A 333 2.44 16.27 14.78
CA VAL A 333 2.06 17.34 13.83
C VAL A 333 0.68 17.91 14.11
N SER A 334 0.47 19.15 13.70
CA SER A 334 -0.86 19.77 13.60
C SER A 334 -1.16 20.14 12.14
N ASN A 335 -2.29 19.68 11.65
CA ASN A 335 -2.79 20.06 10.33
C ASN A 335 -3.42 21.46 10.31
N VAL A 336 -3.72 22.02 11.49
CA VAL A 336 -4.39 23.31 11.65
C VAL A 336 -3.35 24.41 11.84
N THR A 337 -2.38 24.21 12.73
CA THR A 337 -1.33 25.20 13.01
C THR A 337 -0.13 25.09 12.06
N GLY A 338 0.05 23.96 11.41
CA GLY A 338 1.21 23.66 10.57
C GLY A 338 2.44 23.19 11.36
N GLU A 339 2.32 23.02 12.67
CA GLU A 339 3.42 22.63 13.54
C GLU A 339 4.06 21.30 13.08
N ASN A 340 5.39 21.28 12.96
CA ASN A 340 6.25 20.16 12.57
C ASN A 340 5.96 19.55 11.18
N LEU A 341 5.11 20.16 10.34
CA LEU A 341 4.89 19.68 8.96
C LEU A 341 6.16 19.82 8.10
N GLY A 342 7.00 20.82 8.38
CA GLY A 342 8.30 21.00 7.72
C GLY A 342 9.21 19.78 7.93
N LEU A 343 9.34 19.30 9.18
CA LEU A 343 10.14 18.12 9.51
C LEU A 343 9.64 16.86 8.79
N LEU A 344 8.32 16.70 8.72
CA LEU A 344 7.72 15.57 7.99
C LEU A 344 7.98 15.65 6.47
N LYS A 345 7.88 16.85 5.87
CA LYS A 345 8.19 17.06 4.44
C LYS A 345 9.65 16.76 4.15
N THR A 346 10.57 17.22 4.96
CA THR A 346 12.00 16.90 4.83
C THR A 346 12.24 15.38 4.94
N PHE A 347 11.62 14.71 5.91
CA PHE A 347 11.74 13.27 6.03
C PHE A 347 11.25 12.53 4.78
N LEU A 348 10.08 12.91 4.25
CA LEU A 348 9.54 12.34 3.01
C LEU A 348 10.47 12.58 1.81
N ASN A 349 11.10 13.76 1.72
CA ASN A 349 12.07 14.06 0.69
C ASN A 349 13.34 13.20 0.79
N LEU A 350 13.75 12.82 2.01
CA LEU A 350 14.95 12.01 2.26
C LEU A 350 14.72 10.50 2.21
N LEU A 351 13.47 10.03 2.09
CA LEU A 351 13.19 8.59 1.95
C LEU A 351 13.83 8.04 0.68
N THR A 352 14.56 6.94 0.80
CA THR A 352 15.17 6.23 -0.33
C THR A 352 14.54 4.86 -0.49
N THR A 353 14.37 4.40 -1.73
CA THR A 353 13.82 3.06 -1.97
C THR A 353 14.85 1.98 -1.59
N ARG A 354 14.35 0.88 -1.02
CA ARG A 354 15.14 -0.30 -0.66
C ARG A 354 14.95 -1.47 -1.62
N MET A 355 13.98 -1.35 -2.50
CA MET A 355 13.63 -2.44 -3.41
C MET A 355 14.71 -2.54 -4.49
N GLU A 356 15.39 -3.67 -4.55
CA GLU A 356 16.17 -4.04 -5.72
C GLU A 356 15.19 -4.34 -6.84
N TYR A 357 15.26 -3.58 -7.93
CA TYR A 357 14.43 -3.83 -9.08
C TYR A 357 15.27 -4.45 -10.19
N HIS A 358 14.87 -5.63 -10.59
CA HIS A 358 15.56 -6.41 -11.60
C HIS A 358 15.16 -5.95 -12.99
N GLU A 359 15.77 -4.85 -13.49
CA GLU A 359 15.47 -4.30 -14.82
C GLU A 359 15.92 -5.22 -15.96
N ASN A 360 16.94 -6.05 -15.72
CA ASN A 360 17.48 -6.98 -16.70
C ASN A 360 16.69 -8.30 -16.81
N GLU A 361 15.74 -8.54 -15.89
CA GLU A 361 14.89 -9.72 -15.95
C GLU A 361 13.74 -9.55 -16.97
N PRO A 362 13.12 -10.65 -17.43
CA PRO A 362 11.95 -10.55 -18.29
C PRO A 362 10.82 -9.76 -17.64
N ALA A 363 10.13 -8.93 -18.43
CA ALA A 363 9.11 -8.02 -17.95
C ALA A 363 7.94 -8.74 -17.27
N GLU A 364 7.55 -8.25 -16.10
CA GLU A 364 6.40 -8.68 -15.33
C GLU A 364 5.64 -7.46 -14.79
N PHE A 365 4.37 -7.31 -15.19
CA PHE A 365 3.50 -6.24 -14.76
C PHE A 365 2.24 -6.80 -14.11
N GLN A 366 1.91 -6.30 -12.94
CA GLN A 366 0.75 -6.73 -12.16
C GLN A 366 -0.38 -5.71 -12.25
N ILE A 367 -1.58 -6.17 -12.67
CA ILE A 367 -2.75 -5.32 -12.87
C ILE A 367 -3.50 -5.12 -11.55
N ASP A 368 -3.62 -3.88 -11.12
CA ASP A 368 -4.38 -3.47 -9.92
C ASP A 368 -5.75 -2.86 -10.25
N ASP A 369 -5.89 -2.19 -11.40
CA ASP A 369 -7.18 -1.66 -11.85
C ASP A 369 -7.38 -1.72 -13.38
N THR A 370 -8.64 -1.57 -13.82
CA THR A 370 -9.01 -1.62 -15.23
C THR A 370 -10.06 -0.57 -15.55
N TYR A 371 -9.86 0.14 -16.66
CA TYR A 371 -10.73 1.23 -17.09
C TYR A 371 -11.18 1.04 -18.53
N SER A 372 -12.33 1.63 -18.87
CA SER A 372 -12.80 1.82 -20.24
C SER A 372 -12.78 3.32 -20.53
N VAL A 373 -11.86 3.73 -21.39
CA VAL A 373 -11.69 5.16 -21.70
C VAL A 373 -12.24 5.43 -23.10
N PRO A 374 -13.25 6.32 -23.24
CA PRO A 374 -13.78 6.69 -24.56
C PRO A 374 -12.67 7.15 -25.50
N GLY A 375 -12.69 6.68 -26.75
CA GLY A 375 -11.68 6.98 -27.77
C GLY A 375 -10.34 6.24 -27.65
N VAL A 376 -9.99 5.74 -26.45
CA VAL A 376 -8.74 4.99 -26.22
C VAL A 376 -8.99 3.48 -26.20
N GLY A 377 -10.06 3.04 -25.53
CA GLY A 377 -10.41 1.65 -25.35
C GLY A 377 -10.15 1.14 -23.93
N THR A 378 -9.63 -0.06 -23.82
CA THR A 378 -9.32 -0.68 -22.53
C THR A 378 -7.96 -0.21 -22.03
N VAL A 379 -7.95 0.31 -20.80
CA VAL A 379 -6.77 0.76 -20.09
C VAL A 379 -6.62 -0.04 -18.81
N VAL A 380 -5.42 -0.51 -18.53
CA VAL A 380 -5.07 -1.18 -17.27
C VAL A 380 -4.06 -0.34 -16.51
N SER A 381 -4.15 -0.30 -15.20
CA SER A 381 -3.13 0.27 -14.33
C SER A 381 -2.52 -0.79 -13.44
N GLY A 382 -1.30 -0.53 -12.97
CA GLY A 382 -0.59 -1.44 -12.10
C GLY A 382 0.85 -1.05 -11.85
N THR A 383 1.63 -2.03 -11.41
CA THR A 383 3.05 -1.88 -11.08
C THR A 383 3.88 -2.86 -11.90
N THR A 384 4.96 -2.36 -12.50
CA THR A 384 5.99 -3.19 -13.12
C THR A 384 6.85 -3.80 -12.02
N LEU A 385 6.82 -5.12 -11.88
CA LEU A 385 7.56 -5.84 -10.83
C LEU A 385 9.00 -6.12 -11.26
N LYS A 386 9.20 -6.46 -12.55
CA LYS A 386 10.48 -6.82 -13.15
C LYS A 386 10.57 -6.33 -14.59
N GLY A 387 11.80 -6.17 -15.05
CA GLY A 387 12.11 -5.85 -16.45
C GLY A 387 11.71 -4.44 -16.88
N VAL A 388 11.70 -4.24 -18.18
CA VAL A 388 11.34 -3.00 -18.85
C VAL A 388 10.27 -3.29 -19.88
N ILE A 389 9.22 -2.47 -19.91
CA ILE A 389 8.13 -2.57 -20.90
C ILE A 389 8.17 -1.34 -21.77
N ARG A 390 8.24 -1.55 -23.08
CA ARG A 390 8.31 -0.49 -24.10
C ARG A 390 7.03 -0.38 -24.91
N LEU A 391 6.90 0.75 -25.58
CA LEU A 391 5.79 1.00 -26.51
C LEU A 391 5.81 -0.04 -27.65
N ASN A 392 4.65 -0.60 -27.95
CA ASN A 392 4.41 -1.68 -28.91
C ASN A 392 4.95 -3.07 -28.50
N ASP A 393 5.51 -3.24 -27.31
CA ASP A 393 5.87 -4.56 -26.82
C ASP A 393 4.68 -5.49 -26.84
N THR A 394 4.98 -6.75 -27.13
CA THR A 394 4.01 -7.83 -27.10
C THR A 394 4.18 -8.64 -25.82
N LEU A 395 3.12 -8.70 -25.01
CA LEU A 395 3.12 -9.36 -23.72
C LEU A 395 2.02 -10.44 -23.67
N MET A 396 2.16 -11.37 -22.74
CA MET A 396 1.16 -12.40 -22.41
C MET A 396 0.29 -11.89 -21.28
N LEU A 397 -1.00 -11.65 -21.56
CA LEU A 397 -2.00 -11.22 -20.58
C LEU A 397 -2.79 -12.42 -20.06
N GLY A 398 -2.85 -12.61 -18.78
CA GLY A 398 -3.59 -13.68 -18.14
C GLY A 398 -3.43 -13.74 -16.62
N PRO A 399 -3.85 -14.88 -16.01
CA PRO A 399 -4.63 -15.95 -16.60
C PRO A 399 -6.13 -15.61 -16.76
N ASP A 400 -6.76 -16.12 -17.80
CA ASP A 400 -8.21 -16.12 -17.96
C ASP A 400 -8.88 -17.09 -16.95
N PRO A 401 -10.21 -17.21 -16.90
CA PRO A 401 -10.88 -18.17 -16.01
C PRO A 401 -10.54 -19.63 -16.25
N LEU A 402 -10.00 -19.98 -17.42
CA LEU A 402 -9.55 -21.32 -17.78
C LEU A 402 -8.05 -21.55 -17.54
N GLY A 403 -7.30 -20.48 -17.24
CA GLY A 403 -5.87 -20.55 -17.02
C GLY A 403 -5.01 -20.19 -18.24
N HIS A 404 -5.62 -19.73 -19.33
CA HIS A 404 -4.89 -19.39 -20.54
C HIS A 404 -4.34 -17.96 -20.49
N PHE A 405 -3.27 -17.75 -21.25
CA PHE A 405 -2.67 -16.44 -21.50
C PHE A 405 -2.85 -16.08 -22.97
N GLN A 406 -3.26 -14.84 -23.23
CA GLN A 406 -3.40 -14.34 -24.58
C GLN A 406 -2.36 -13.26 -24.89
N GLN A 407 -1.87 -13.25 -26.10
CA GLN A 407 -0.91 -12.27 -26.58
C GLN A 407 -1.60 -10.93 -26.82
N ILE A 408 -1.03 -9.86 -26.25
CA ILE A 408 -1.53 -8.49 -26.40
C ILE A 408 -0.39 -7.55 -26.76
N ALA A 409 -0.71 -6.43 -27.44
CA ALA A 409 0.25 -5.39 -27.71
C ALA A 409 -0.11 -4.10 -26.95
N VAL A 410 0.91 -3.46 -26.40
CA VAL A 410 0.82 -2.16 -25.73
C VAL A 410 0.62 -1.07 -26.76
N LYS A 411 -0.45 -0.27 -26.65
CA LYS A 411 -0.77 0.82 -27.58
C LYS A 411 -0.16 2.15 -27.14
N SER A 412 -0.24 2.45 -25.86
CA SER A 412 0.36 3.62 -25.23
C SER A 412 0.67 3.36 -23.77
N ILE A 413 1.64 4.06 -23.25
CA ILE A 413 2.10 3.96 -21.86
C ILE A 413 1.97 5.35 -21.23
N HIS A 414 1.38 5.40 -20.03
CA HIS A 414 1.28 6.64 -19.27
C HIS A 414 1.76 6.41 -17.83
N ARG A 415 2.63 7.30 -17.36
CA ARG A 415 3.11 7.34 -15.98
C ARG A 415 2.65 8.67 -15.38
N LYS A 416 1.88 8.62 -14.28
CA LYS A 416 1.31 9.82 -13.65
C LYS A 416 0.65 10.80 -14.63
N ARG A 417 -0.11 10.29 -15.61
CA ARG A 417 -0.79 11.01 -16.70
C ARG A 417 0.15 11.52 -17.82
N MET A 418 1.47 11.39 -17.70
CA MET A 418 2.42 11.71 -18.75
C MET A 418 2.59 10.54 -19.71
N ALA A 419 2.66 10.79 -21.00
CA ALA A 419 2.97 9.77 -21.99
C ALA A 419 4.47 9.48 -21.96
N VAL A 420 4.83 8.20 -21.81
CA VAL A 420 6.24 7.76 -21.77
C VAL A 420 6.49 6.66 -22.81
N LYS A 421 7.74 6.48 -23.20
CA LYS A 421 8.14 5.47 -24.19
C LYS A 421 8.35 4.10 -23.53
N GLU A 422 8.82 4.07 -22.29
CA GLU A 422 9.11 2.86 -21.51
C GLU A 422 8.77 3.03 -20.04
N VAL A 423 8.62 1.91 -19.35
CA VAL A 423 8.43 1.83 -17.91
C VAL A 423 9.30 0.70 -17.37
N ARG A 424 9.99 0.97 -16.28
CA ARG A 424 10.97 0.06 -15.66
C ARG A 424 10.40 -0.59 -14.39
N ALA A 425 11.07 -1.64 -13.94
CA ALA A 425 10.74 -2.30 -12.68
C ALA A 425 10.61 -1.28 -11.53
N GLY A 426 9.58 -1.48 -10.68
CA GLY A 426 9.25 -0.61 -9.57
C GLY A 426 8.34 0.58 -9.91
N GLN A 427 8.17 0.93 -11.16
CA GLN A 427 7.35 2.06 -11.57
C GLN A 427 5.88 1.68 -11.74
N THR A 428 4.99 2.59 -11.36
CA THR A 428 3.55 2.46 -11.60
C THR A 428 3.18 3.08 -12.95
N ALA A 429 2.37 2.37 -13.73
CA ALA A 429 1.96 2.84 -15.05
C ALA A 429 0.53 2.46 -15.42
N SER A 430 0.03 3.09 -16.47
CA SER A 430 -1.22 2.72 -17.14
C SER A 430 -0.94 2.42 -18.60
N PHE A 431 -1.45 1.28 -19.07
CA PHE A 431 -1.29 0.83 -20.45
C PHE A 431 -2.62 0.81 -21.18
N ALA A 432 -2.67 1.44 -22.36
CA ALA A 432 -3.77 1.21 -23.28
C ALA A 432 -3.46 -0.03 -24.12
N LEU A 433 -4.42 -0.97 -24.18
CA LEU A 433 -4.25 -2.26 -24.83
C LEU A 433 -4.99 -2.30 -26.16
N LYS A 434 -4.40 -2.99 -27.16
CA LYS A 434 -5.02 -3.21 -28.49
C LYS A 434 -5.91 -4.45 -28.45
N LYS A 435 -7.08 -4.38 -29.11
CA LYS A 435 -7.96 -5.52 -29.45
C LYS A 435 -8.48 -6.36 -28.26
N ILE A 436 -8.61 -5.77 -27.05
CA ILE A 436 -9.16 -6.47 -25.90
C ILE A 436 -10.28 -5.66 -25.24
N LYS A 437 -11.32 -6.32 -24.74
CA LYS A 437 -12.44 -5.70 -24.01
C LYS A 437 -12.15 -5.68 -22.51
N ARG A 438 -12.57 -4.63 -21.81
CA ARG A 438 -12.42 -4.52 -20.35
C ARG A 438 -13.02 -5.72 -19.60
N SER A 439 -14.11 -6.29 -20.08
CA SER A 439 -14.77 -7.45 -19.45
C SER A 439 -13.92 -8.73 -19.44
N GLN A 440 -12.87 -8.78 -20.25
CA GLN A 440 -11.95 -9.93 -20.32
C GLN A 440 -10.78 -9.78 -19.32
N ILE A 441 -10.62 -8.59 -18.73
CA ILE A 441 -9.52 -8.31 -17.80
C ILE A 441 -10.08 -8.14 -16.39
N ARG A 442 -9.43 -8.78 -15.43
CA ARG A 442 -9.75 -8.64 -13.99
C ARG A 442 -8.53 -8.15 -13.22
N LYS A 443 -8.78 -7.55 -12.06
CA LYS A 443 -7.73 -7.25 -11.08
C LYS A 443 -7.06 -8.57 -10.64
N GLY A 444 -5.75 -8.56 -10.53
CA GLY A 444 -4.95 -9.75 -10.21
C GLY A 444 -4.38 -10.48 -11.42
N MET A 445 -4.83 -10.16 -12.64
CA MET A 445 -4.14 -10.63 -13.84
C MET A 445 -2.78 -9.95 -13.99
N VAL A 446 -1.92 -10.56 -14.78
CA VAL A 446 -0.58 -10.07 -15.11
C VAL A 446 -0.38 -9.91 -16.60
N MET A 447 0.56 -9.02 -16.97
CA MET A 447 1.14 -8.96 -18.30
C MET A 447 2.61 -9.31 -18.17
N VAL A 448 3.04 -10.39 -18.80
CA VAL A 448 4.41 -10.91 -18.67
C VAL A 448 5.06 -11.13 -20.02
N SER A 449 6.39 -11.09 -20.04
CA SER A 449 7.14 -11.41 -21.25
C SER A 449 6.80 -12.82 -21.76
N PRO A 450 6.64 -13.02 -23.08
CA PRO A 450 6.46 -14.34 -23.67
C PRO A 450 7.58 -15.32 -23.31
N THR A 451 8.79 -14.83 -23.06
CA THR A 451 9.96 -15.64 -22.70
C THR A 451 9.80 -16.40 -21.38
N LEU A 452 8.93 -15.92 -20.48
CA LEU A 452 8.66 -16.56 -19.19
C LEU A 452 7.78 -17.81 -19.32
N ASN A 453 7.14 -18.02 -20.49
CA ASN A 453 6.20 -19.11 -20.72
C ASN A 453 5.21 -19.27 -19.55
N PRO A 454 4.38 -18.25 -19.25
CA PRO A 454 3.63 -18.15 -18.01
C PRO A 454 2.61 -19.26 -17.86
N GLN A 455 2.53 -19.83 -16.67
CA GLN A 455 1.56 -20.86 -16.32
C GLN A 455 0.67 -20.39 -15.16
N ALA A 456 -0.61 -20.69 -15.26
CA ALA A 456 -1.56 -20.44 -14.20
C ALA A 456 -1.61 -21.62 -13.22
N CYS A 457 -1.87 -21.35 -11.96
CA CYS A 457 -2.01 -22.37 -10.93
C CYS A 457 -3.39 -22.32 -10.25
N TRP A 458 -3.94 -23.49 -9.98
CA TRP A 458 -5.09 -23.66 -9.08
C TRP A 458 -4.63 -23.89 -7.64
N GLU A 459 -3.47 -24.48 -7.46
CA GLU A 459 -2.96 -24.94 -6.19
C GLU A 459 -1.55 -24.44 -5.93
N PHE A 460 -1.26 -24.18 -4.68
CA PHE A 460 0.05 -23.72 -4.24
C PHE A 460 0.30 -24.13 -2.79
N GLU A 461 1.57 -24.21 -2.43
CA GLU A 461 2.01 -24.41 -1.06
C GLU A 461 2.54 -23.08 -0.49
N GLY A 462 2.08 -22.74 0.71
CA GLY A 462 2.54 -21.58 1.43
C GLY A 462 2.89 -21.92 2.87
N GLU A 463 4.00 -21.36 3.35
CA GLU A 463 4.33 -21.43 4.76
C GLU A 463 3.70 -20.22 5.45
N ILE A 464 2.77 -20.46 6.38
CA ILE A 464 2.07 -19.39 7.09
C ILE A 464 2.32 -19.41 8.59
N LEU A 465 2.28 -18.22 9.19
CA LEU A 465 2.21 -17.98 10.63
C LEU A 465 0.80 -17.48 10.97
N VAL A 466 0.10 -18.17 11.87
CA VAL A 466 -1.22 -17.77 12.33
C VAL A 466 -1.09 -16.68 13.39
N LEU A 467 -1.39 -15.44 13.03
CA LEU A 467 -1.34 -14.30 13.96
C LEU A 467 -2.51 -14.30 14.95
N HIS A 468 -3.68 -14.71 14.48
CA HIS A 468 -4.88 -14.83 15.32
C HIS A 468 -5.92 -15.72 14.66
N HIS A 469 -6.50 -16.62 15.48
CA HIS A 469 -7.71 -17.37 15.14
C HIS A 469 -8.51 -17.63 16.44
N PRO A 470 -9.84 -17.49 16.43
CA PRO A 470 -10.66 -17.66 17.65
C PRO A 470 -10.58 -19.06 18.26
N THR A 471 -10.46 -20.08 17.42
CA THR A 471 -10.40 -21.49 17.81
C THR A 471 -9.21 -22.19 17.13
N THR A 472 -9.47 -23.12 16.23
CA THR A 472 -8.48 -23.86 15.45
C THR A 472 -8.80 -23.81 13.96
N ILE A 473 -7.77 -23.76 13.11
CA ILE A 473 -7.89 -23.93 11.66
C ILE A 473 -7.66 -25.39 11.34
N SER A 474 -8.59 -25.98 10.59
CA SER A 474 -8.53 -27.37 10.12
C SER A 474 -8.52 -27.45 8.60
N SER A 475 -8.35 -28.65 8.04
CA SER A 475 -8.50 -28.91 6.61
C SER A 475 -9.87 -28.45 6.11
N ARG A 476 -9.95 -28.04 4.83
CA ARG A 476 -11.14 -27.46 4.16
C ARG A 476 -11.54 -26.06 4.65
N TYR A 477 -10.83 -25.47 5.63
CA TYR A 477 -11.07 -24.09 6.00
C TYR A 477 -10.84 -23.15 4.81
N GLN A 478 -11.73 -22.16 4.65
CA GLN A 478 -11.70 -21.24 3.52
C GLN A 478 -11.47 -19.81 4.02
N ALA A 479 -10.54 -19.11 3.41
CA ALA A 479 -10.34 -17.70 3.65
C ALA A 479 -9.81 -16.96 2.42
N MET A 480 -9.88 -15.66 2.47
CA MET A 480 -9.37 -14.78 1.41
C MET A 480 -7.85 -14.76 1.43
N VAL A 481 -7.25 -15.12 0.31
CA VAL A 481 -5.81 -14.95 0.04
C VAL A 481 -5.61 -13.61 -0.65
N HIS A 482 -4.69 -12.82 -0.13
CA HIS A 482 -4.14 -11.62 -0.74
C HIS A 482 -2.67 -11.85 -1.03
N CYS A 483 -2.27 -11.80 -2.29
CA CYS A 483 -0.89 -11.93 -2.74
C CYS A 483 -0.68 -10.96 -3.91
N GLY A 484 0.10 -9.90 -3.70
CA GLY A 484 0.12 -8.79 -4.64
C GLY A 484 -1.29 -8.28 -4.93
N SER A 485 -1.67 -8.12 -6.19
CA SER A 485 -3.03 -7.72 -6.60
C SER A 485 -4.05 -8.87 -6.63
N ILE A 486 -3.62 -10.12 -6.37
CA ILE A 486 -4.52 -11.26 -6.25
C ILE A 486 -5.37 -11.12 -4.98
N ARG A 487 -6.68 -11.29 -5.15
CA ARG A 487 -7.64 -11.27 -4.06
C ARG A 487 -8.72 -12.32 -4.31
N GLN A 488 -8.50 -13.51 -3.79
CA GLN A 488 -9.42 -14.63 -4.03
C GLN A 488 -9.51 -15.55 -2.83
N THR A 489 -10.67 -16.20 -2.62
CA THR A 489 -10.83 -17.23 -1.60
C THR A 489 -10.12 -18.51 -2.02
N ALA A 490 -9.33 -19.06 -1.11
CA ALA A 490 -8.71 -20.37 -1.23
C ALA A 490 -9.18 -21.29 -0.10
N SER A 491 -9.23 -22.57 -0.39
CA SER A 491 -9.51 -23.64 0.58
C SER A 491 -8.21 -24.34 0.94
N ILE A 492 -8.06 -24.71 2.20
CA ILE A 492 -6.98 -25.57 2.67
C ILE A 492 -7.26 -27.01 2.23
N VAL A 493 -6.34 -27.57 1.45
CA VAL A 493 -6.38 -28.98 1.00
C VAL A 493 -5.75 -29.87 2.05
N SER A 494 -4.52 -29.57 2.44
CA SER A 494 -3.77 -30.29 3.46
C SER A 494 -2.84 -29.36 4.25
N MET A 495 -2.38 -29.81 5.38
CA MET A 495 -1.50 -29.04 6.28
C MET A 495 -0.45 -29.98 6.86
N SER A 496 0.72 -29.42 7.22
CA SER A 496 1.79 -30.18 7.91
C SER A 496 1.47 -30.53 9.37
N LYS A 497 0.40 -29.94 9.93
CA LYS A 497 -0.13 -30.19 11.28
C LYS A 497 -1.60 -30.57 11.18
N GLU A 498 -2.12 -31.32 12.10
CA GLU A 498 -3.54 -31.73 12.15
C GLU A 498 -4.49 -30.53 12.28
N CYS A 499 -4.14 -29.57 13.12
CA CYS A 499 -4.84 -28.29 13.26
C CYS A 499 -3.85 -27.18 13.60
N LEU A 500 -4.25 -25.91 13.34
CA LEU A 500 -3.44 -24.75 13.64
C LEU A 500 -4.15 -23.83 14.63
N ARG A 501 -3.36 -23.26 15.54
CA ARG A 501 -3.79 -22.26 16.54
C ARG A 501 -3.03 -20.97 16.36
N THR A 502 -3.43 -19.95 17.09
CA THR A 502 -2.68 -18.67 17.15
C THR A 502 -1.24 -18.91 17.59
N GLY A 503 -0.28 -18.41 16.81
CA GLY A 503 1.16 -18.59 17.00
C GLY A 503 1.77 -19.77 16.24
N ASP A 504 0.96 -20.67 15.67
CA ASP A 504 1.48 -21.78 14.87
C ASP A 504 2.03 -21.35 13.52
N LYS A 505 3.16 -21.96 13.16
CA LYS A 505 3.77 -21.90 11.85
C LYS A 505 3.63 -23.27 11.16
N ALA A 506 3.17 -23.28 9.92
CA ALA A 506 2.93 -24.52 9.17
C ALA A 506 3.03 -24.32 7.68
N LEU A 507 3.43 -25.37 6.97
CA LEU A 507 3.30 -25.49 5.52
C LEU A 507 1.88 -25.98 5.19
N ILE A 508 1.22 -25.27 4.29
CA ILE A 508 -0.18 -25.50 3.93
C ILE A 508 -0.31 -25.56 2.42
N HIS A 509 -1.05 -26.57 1.96
CA HIS A 509 -1.48 -26.70 0.57
C HIS A 509 -2.83 -26.01 0.40
N PHE A 510 -2.88 -24.99 -0.44
CA PHE A 510 -4.05 -24.19 -0.76
C PHE A 510 -4.57 -24.49 -2.16
N ARG A 511 -5.87 -24.33 -2.35
CA ARG A 511 -6.52 -24.37 -3.66
C ARG A 511 -7.46 -23.20 -3.83
N PHE A 512 -7.35 -22.47 -4.93
CA PHE A 512 -8.27 -21.42 -5.33
C PHE A 512 -9.65 -21.98 -5.70
N ILE A 513 -10.71 -21.19 -5.45
CA ILE A 513 -12.09 -21.65 -5.62
C ILE A 513 -12.68 -21.20 -6.96
N LYS A 514 -12.37 -19.98 -7.43
CA LYS A 514 -13.05 -19.36 -8.57
C LYS A 514 -12.34 -19.55 -9.90
N HIS A 515 -11.06 -19.29 -9.94
CA HIS A 515 -10.24 -19.29 -11.15
C HIS A 515 -8.76 -19.47 -10.78
N PRO A 516 -7.93 -19.92 -11.72
CA PRO A 516 -6.51 -20.03 -11.47
C PRO A 516 -5.86 -18.63 -11.47
N GLU A 517 -4.71 -18.51 -10.83
CA GLU A 517 -3.93 -17.27 -10.71
C GLU A 517 -2.49 -17.49 -11.16
N TYR A 518 -1.81 -16.41 -11.49
CA TYR A 518 -0.37 -16.42 -11.74
C TYR A 518 0.37 -16.01 -10.46
N MET A 519 1.23 -16.89 -9.97
CA MET A 519 1.99 -16.70 -8.74
C MET A 519 3.41 -17.21 -8.92
N THR A 520 4.33 -16.65 -8.13
CA THR A 520 5.72 -17.09 -8.08
C THR A 520 6.13 -17.44 -6.65
N ALA A 521 7.08 -18.36 -6.49
CA ALA A 521 7.66 -18.68 -5.19
C ALA A 521 8.31 -17.44 -4.57
N GLY A 522 8.31 -17.34 -3.23
CA GLY A 522 8.85 -16.20 -2.49
C GLY A 522 7.86 -15.05 -2.28
N GLN A 523 6.78 -14.95 -3.04
CA GLN A 523 5.79 -13.89 -2.87
C GLN A 523 5.14 -13.95 -1.49
N ARG A 524 4.96 -12.77 -0.87
CA ARG A 524 4.25 -12.65 0.40
C ARG A 524 2.76 -12.76 0.24
N MET A 525 2.13 -13.44 1.20
CA MET A 525 0.68 -13.59 1.22
C MET A 525 0.08 -13.25 2.58
N VAL A 526 -1.14 -12.75 2.55
CA VAL A 526 -2.00 -12.59 3.72
C VAL A 526 -3.22 -13.48 3.55
N PHE A 527 -3.47 -14.34 4.53
CA PHE A 527 -4.62 -15.23 4.58
C PHE A 527 -5.58 -14.75 5.66
N ARG A 528 -6.79 -14.34 5.26
CA ARG A 528 -7.69 -13.65 6.17
C ARG A 528 -9.16 -13.98 5.94
N GLU A 529 -9.90 -14.23 7.04
CA GLU A 529 -11.37 -14.29 7.05
C GLU A 529 -11.90 -13.91 8.44
N GLY A 530 -12.76 -12.90 8.50
CA GLY A 530 -13.30 -12.39 9.75
C GLY A 530 -12.20 -12.03 10.75
N ARG A 531 -12.14 -12.74 11.88
CA ARG A 531 -11.11 -12.59 12.92
C ARG A 531 -9.83 -13.36 12.64
N THR A 532 -9.85 -14.32 11.69
CA THR A 532 -8.67 -15.09 11.31
C THR A 532 -7.67 -14.22 10.57
N LYS A 533 -6.43 -14.28 10.99
CA LYS A 533 -5.30 -13.57 10.40
C LYS A 533 -4.10 -14.48 10.37
N ALA A 534 -3.57 -14.72 9.18
CA ALA A 534 -2.31 -15.41 9.00
C ALA A 534 -1.52 -14.72 7.88
N VAL A 535 -0.22 -14.80 7.97
CA VAL A 535 0.71 -14.23 7.00
C VAL A 535 1.77 -15.25 6.65
N GLY A 536 2.31 -15.17 5.47
CA GLY A 536 3.32 -16.13 5.05
C GLY A 536 3.88 -15.83 3.67
N ASN A 537 4.59 -16.80 3.14
CA ASN A 537 5.20 -16.75 1.81
C ASN A 537 4.74 -17.95 1.00
N ILE A 538 4.65 -17.77 -0.31
CA ILE A 538 4.47 -18.87 -1.25
C ILE A 538 5.79 -19.65 -1.32
N VAL A 539 5.74 -20.95 -1.05
CA VAL A 539 6.90 -21.84 -1.10
C VAL A 539 7.01 -22.49 -2.47
N ARG A 540 5.87 -23.00 -2.98
CA ARG A 540 5.82 -23.71 -4.25
C ARG A 540 4.48 -23.50 -4.95
N VAL A 541 4.53 -23.36 -6.26
CA VAL A 541 3.35 -23.28 -7.15
C VAL A 541 3.14 -24.64 -7.82
N ILE A 542 1.91 -25.13 -7.83
CA ILE A 542 1.53 -26.42 -8.43
C ILE A 542 0.75 -26.14 -9.70
N THR A 543 1.40 -26.35 -10.86
CA THR A 543 0.88 -25.97 -12.17
C THR A 543 0.00 -27.04 -12.83
N HIS A 544 0.05 -28.29 -12.35
CA HIS A 544 -0.60 -29.46 -12.98
C HIS A 544 -1.89 -29.93 -12.29
N SER A 545 -2.56 -29.08 -11.54
CA SER A 545 -3.85 -29.46 -10.95
C SER A 545 -4.99 -29.35 -11.97
N THR A 546 -5.71 -30.45 -12.19
CA THR A 546 -6.92 -30.46 -13.02
C THR A 546 -8.01 -29.61 -12.41
N PRO A 547 -8.74 -28.76 -13.20
CA PRO A 547 -9.90 -28.05 -12.69
C PRO A 547 -10.92 -29.02 -12.13
N ILE A 548 -11.44 -28.76 -10.94
CA ILE A 548 -12.58 -29.51 -10.43
C ILE A 548 -13.78 -29.14 -11.32
N HIS A 549 -14.22 -30.05 -12.16
CA HIS A 549 -15.57 -29.99 -12.71
C HIS A 549 -16.52 -29.95 -11.50
N GLN A 550 -17.07 -28.77 -11.18
CA GLN A 550 -18.19 -28.68 -10.28
C GLN A 550 -19.30 -29.53 -10.85
N ASN A 551 -19.56 -30.67 -10.21
CA ASN A 551 -20.67 -31.52 -10.53
C ASN A 551 -21.95 -30.70 -10.43
N ASN A 552 -22.49 -30.29 -11.57
CA ASN A 552 -23.81 -29.70 -11.75
C ASN A 552 -24.96 -30.67 -11.42
N ARG A 553 -24.73 -31.71 -10.63
CA ARG A 553 -25.77 -32.63 -10.17
C ARG A 553 -26.83 -31.99 -9.25
N ALA A 554 -26.53 -30.84 -8.66
CA ALA A 554 -27.51 -30.18 -7.79
C ALA A 554 -28.54 -29.31 -8.56
N LYS A 555 -28.31 -28.98 -9.84
CA LYS A 555 -29.29 -28.24 -10.65
C LYS A 555 -30.19 -29.09 -11.51
N GLN A 556 -29.81 -30.30 -11.87
CA GLN A 556 -30.69 -31.22 -12.62
C GLN A 556 -31.78 -31.81 -11.74
N ASN A 557 -31.56 -32.05 -10.44
CA ASN A 557 -32.61 -32.54 -9.54
C ASN A 557 -33.68 -31.49 -9.14
N LYS A 558 -33.49 -30.22 -9.43
CA LYS A 558 -34.52 -29.17 -9.23
C LYS A 558 -35.39 -28.95 -10.46
N GLN A 559 -34.91 -29.26 -11.67
CA GLN A 559 -35.71 -29.14 -12.88
C GLN A 559 -36.58 -30.41 -13.16
N GLN A 560 -36.22 -31.56 -12.60
CA GLN A 560 -37.07 -32.76 -12.68
C GLN A 560 -38.23 -32.82 -11.66
N ARG A 561 -38.25 -31.91 -10.67
CA ARG A 561 -39.36 -31.82 -9.69
C ARG A 561 -40.47 -30.81 -10.05
N TYR A 562 -40.35 -30.08 -11.15
CA TYR A 562 -41.35 -29.10 -11.59
C TYR A 562 -41.98 -29.47 -12.97
N GLY A 563 -41.72 -30.65 -13.51
CA GLY A 563 -42.15 -31.04 -14.85
C GLY A 563 -43.07 -32.29 -14.93
N SER A 564 -43.69 -32.74 -13.82
CA SER A 564 -44.65 -33.84 -13.90
C SER A 564 -45.88 -33.62 -13.04
N GLY A 565 -46.74 -32.78 -13.55
CA GLY A 565 -48.05 -32.52 -12.96
C GLY A 565 -49.03 -32.03 -14.00
N GLN A 566 -49.40 -32.88 -14.99
CA GLN A 566 -50.70 -32.81 -15.68
C GLN A 566 -50.86 -34.02 -16.60
N SER A 567 -52.06 -34.65 -16.43
CA SER A 567 -52.79 -35.62 -17.25
C SER A 567 -52.30 -37.11 -17.17
N GLN A 568 -53.02 -37.96 -16.51
CA GLN A 568 -54.15 -38.69 -17.10
C GLN A 568 -54.94 -39.49 -16.05
N ARG A 569 -56.23 -39.38 -16.14
CA ARG A 569 -57.27 -40.19 -15.51
C ARG A 569 -57.37 -41.56 -16.21
N ASN A 570 -57.83 -42.57 -15.42
CA ASN A 570 -58.49 -43.83 -15.76
C ASN A 570 -57.58 -45.05 -15.99
N GLN A 571 -57.60 -45.99 -15.12
CA GLN A 571 -58.48 -47.16 -15.10
C GLN A 571 -58.02 -48.22 -14.07
N THR A 572 -58.99 -48.63 -13.32
CA THR A 572 -59.15 -49.80 -12.47
C THR A 572 -58.48 -51.10 -12.98
N VAL A 573 -57.96 -51.92 -12.04
CA VAL A 573 -58.41 -53.31 -11.78
C VAL A 573 -57.50 -53.93 -10.67
N LYS A 574 -58.17 -54.39 -9.60
CA LYS A 574 -58.03 -55.50 -8.65
C LYS A 574 -56.83 -56.47 -8.75
N ASN A 575 -56.24 -56.80 -7.67
CA ASN A 575 -56.31 -58.02 -6.82
C ASN A 575 -55.07 -58.11 -5.93
N GLU A 576 -55.33 -58.24 -4.66
CA GLU A 576 -55.31 -59.36 -3.73
C GLU A 576 -53.92 -59.93 -3.43
N ASN A 577 -53.53 -59.86 -2.24
CA ASN A 577 -53.37 -60.82 -1.16
C ASN A 577 -52.22 -60.47 -0.18
N ASN A 578 -52.65 -60.42 1.00
CA ASN A 578 -52.00 -60.52 2.31
C ASN A 578 -51.30 -61.91 2.51
N PRO A 579 -50.71 -62.28 3.65
CA PRO A 579 -50.39 -61.56 4.90
C PRO A 579 -49.07 -62.03 5.58
N ASP A 580 -48.94 -61.53 6.85
CA ASP A 580 -48.21 -62.10 8.01
C ASP A 580 -46.72 -61.78 8.17
N ASN A 581 -46.19 -61.44 9.24
CA ASN A 581 -46.39 -61.66 10.70
C ASN A 581 -45.50 -60.71 11.51
N LEU A 582 -46.06 -60.08 12.46
CA LEU A 582 -45.95 -60.28 13.88
C LEU A 582 -44.61 -59.98 14.59
N GLN A 583 -44.79 -59.10 15.55
CA GLN A 583 -44.35 -59.16 16.95
C GLN A 583 -42.99 -58.54 17.26
N ASN A 584 -42.80 -57.80 18.24
CA ASN A 584 -43.40 -57.35 19.48
C ASN A 584 -42.34 -56.69 20.32
N ILE A 585 -42.82 -55.78 21.14
CA ILE A 585 -42.54 -55.57 22.60
C ILE A 585 -41.25 -54.81 22.90
N SER A 586 -41.18 -53.79 23.69
CA SER A 586 -41.87 -53.13 24.80
C SER A 586 -40.88 -52.18 25.42
N GLU A 587 -41.37 -51.02 25.75
CA GLU A 587 -41.48 -50.49 27.13
C GLU A 587 -40.16 -50.24 27.89
N VAL A 588 -39.94 -49.21 28.60
CA VAL A 588 -40.52 -48.41 29.69
C VAL A 588 -39.39 -47.45 30.06
N GLY A 589 -39.50 -46.27 30.42
CA GLY A 589 -40.33 -45.49 31.29
C GLY A 589 -39.53 -44.30 31.81
N ASP A 590 -40.23 -43.24 31.96
CA ASP A 590 -40.33 -42.35 33.15
C ASP A 590 -39.05 -41.69 33.67
N SER A 591 -39.04 -40.49 34.11
CA SER A 591 -39.97 -39.53 34.73
C SER A 591 -39.25 -38.19 34.90
N ALA A 592 -39.89 -37.11 34.60
CA ALA A 592 -40.50 -36.15 35.52
C ALA A 592 -39.48 -35.43 36.43
N THR A 593 -39.50 -34.22 36.66
CA THR A 593 -40.35 -33.11 37.14
C THR A 593 -39.47 -31.91 37.35
N GLU A 594 -39.81 -30.78 37.29
CA GLU A 594 -40.84 -29.80 37.65
C GLU A 594 -40.24 -28.40 37.77
N LYS A 595 -40.98 -27.43 37.24
CA LYS A 595 -41.45 -26.16 37.85
C LYS A 595 -40.40 -25.12 38.27
N THR A 596 -40.66 -23.87 38.22
CA THR A 596 -41.85 -22.97 38.19
C THR A 596 -41.40 -21.54 37.96
N GLU A 597 -42.16 -20.82 37.21
CA GLU A 597 -42.88 -19.57 37.58
C GLU A 597 -42.01 -18.28 37.71
N ASN A 598 -42.42 -17.10 37.40
CA ASN A 598 -43.69 -16.48 37.05
C ASN A 598 -43.45 -15.02 36.61
N LEU A 599 -44.35 -14.56 35.74
CA LEU A 599 -45.14 -13.33 35.81
C LEU A 599 -44.42 -11.97 35.65
N THR A 600 -44.90 -11.02 34.98
CA THR A 600 -46.20 -10.43 34.58
C THR A 600 -45.86 -9.16 33.80
N GLN A 601 -46.52 -8.69 32.90
CA GLN A 601 -47.80 -8.24 32.46
C GLN A 601 -47.68 -7.00 31.55
N LYS A 602 -48.36 -7.07 30.45
CA LYS A 602 -49.45 -6.24 29.92
C LYS A 602 -49.08 -4.83 29.46
N GLN A 603 -49.60 -4.24 28.43
CA GLN A 603 -50.81 -4.15 27.63
C GLN A 603 -50.47 -3.20 26.50
N GLY A 604 -50.98 -3.11 25.36
CA GLY A 604 -52.24 -3.41 24.78
C GLY A 604 -52.52 -2.46 23.62
N ALA A 605 -53.16 -3.00 22.63
CA ALA A 605 -54.23 -2.48 21.84
C ALA A 605 -53.91 -1.60 20.60
N LYS A 606 -54.11 -2.10 19.44
CA LYS A 606 -55.30 -2.22 18.52
C LYS A 606 -55.49 -1.10 17.52
N ARG A 607 -55.61 -1.53 16.25
CA ARG A 607 -56.51 -1.10 15.16
C ARG A 607 -56.21 0.25 14.50
N GLY A 608 -56.24 0.38 13.17
CA GLY A 608 -57.23 -0.06 12.25
C GLY A 608 -56.91 0.30 10.79
N ARG A 609 -57.58 -0.40 9.97
CA ARG A 609 -57.73 -0.36 8.50
C ARG A 609 -58.18 1.02 7.94
N GLY A 610 -57.79 1.29 6.68
CA GLY A 610 -58.51 2.24 5.85
C GLY A 610 -57.93 2.38 4.44
N ARG A 611 -58.70 1.94 3.50
CA ARG A 611 -58.53 1.84 2.04
C ARG A 611 -58.85 3.15 1.31
N ARG A 612 -58.35 3.21 0.04
CA ARG A 612 -58.83 3.95 -1.15
C ARG A 612 -58.50 5.45 -1.15
N GLY A 613 -58.00 6.04 -2.19
CA GLY A 613 -58.26 5.93 -3.61
C GLY A 613 -58.40 7.35 -4.15
N GLY A 614 -57.95 7.66 -5.34
CA GLY A 614 -58.47 8.84 -6.01
C GLY A 614 -57.43 9.68 -6.76
N LYS A 615 -57.56 9.61 -8.05
CA LYS A 615 -56.97 10.44 -9.10
C LYS A 615 -57.33 11.91 -8.98
N ARG A 616 -56.48 12.85 -9.38
CA ARG A 616 -56.62 13.79 -10.53
C ARG A 616 -55.71 15.01 -10.39
N LYS A 617 -54.96 15.22 -11.46
CA LYS A 617 -54.69 16.40 -12.31
C LYS A 617 -54.88 17.80 -11.69
N SER A 618 -53.85 18.66 -11.79
CA SER A 618 -53.68 19.74 -12.77
C SER A 618 -52.71 20.82 -12.28
N SER A 619 -51.78 21.18 -13.15
CA SER A 619 -51.38 22.52 -13.64
C SER A 619 -50.84 23.51 -12.59
N SER A 620 -49.70 24.04 -12.70
CA SER A 620 -49.08 25.00 -13.60
C SER A 620 -48.03 25.87 -12.90
N GLN A 621 -47.03 26.20 -13.66
CA GLN A 621 -46.17 27.41 -13.63
C GLN A 621 -45.08 27.54 -12.57
N SER A 622 -43.83 27.29 -13.01
CA SER A 622 -42.78 28.28 -13.34
C SER A 622 -42.06 28.91 -12.17
N THR A 623 -40.78 28.63 -12.03
CA THR A 623 -39.72 29.63 -12.16
C THR A 623 -38.35 28.99 -11.96
N MET A 624 -37.50 29.24 -12.89
CA MET A 624 -36.01 29.33 -12.91
C MET A 624 -35.22 28.70 -11.77
N GLY A 625 -34.44 27.69 -12.08
CA GLY A 625 -33.31 27.21 -11.29
C GLY A 625 -32.22 26.74 -12.22
N ASN A 626 -31.05 27.33 -12.07
CA ASN A 626 -29.83 27.07 -12.83
C ASN A 626 -29.41 25.61 -12.84
N PRO A 627 -28.76 25.14 -13.91
CA PRO A 627 -28.35 23.75 -14.04
C PRO A 627 -27.09 23.44 -13.23
N LEU A 628 -27.07 22.26 -12.64
CA LEU A 628 -25.92 21.58 -12.02
C LEU A 628 -24.84 21.33 -13.06
N PRO A 629 -23.54 21.43 -12.71
CA PRO A 629 -22.45 21.09 -13.64
C PRO A 629 -22.33 19.59 -13.82
N ASP A 630 -22.29 19.22 -15.07
CA ASP A 630 -22.08 17.88 -15.61
C ASP A 630 -20.71 17.32 -15.19
N VAL A 631 -20.70 16.11 -14.58
CA VAL A 631 -19.51 15.37 -14.21
C VAL A 631 -19.06 14.51 -15.40
N THR A 632 -18.59 15.17 -16.45
CA THR A 632 -17.87 14.52 -17.57
C THR A 632 -16.81 15.47 -18.12
N ASN A 633 -15.76 15.74 -17.34
CA ASN A 633 -14.56 16.36 -17.88
C ASN A 633 -13.32 15.57 -17.49
N ILE A 634 -13.09 14.49 -18.26
CA ILE A 634 -11.77 13.99 -18.59
C ILE A 634 -11.49 14.55 -19.97
N PRO A 635 -10.52 15.45 -20.17
CA PRO A 635 -10.23 16.01 -21.48
C PRO A 635 -9.82 14.91 -22.46
N PRO A 636 -10.25 14.97 -23.73
CA PRO A 636 -9.88 13.98 -24.73
C PRO A 636 -8.39 14.04 -25.00
N PHE A 637 -7.77 12.87 -25.14
CA PHE A 637 -6.40 12.72 -25.61
C PHE A 637 -6.30 13.27 -27.05
N THR A 638 -5.76 14.46 -27.19
CA THR A 638 -5.43 15.02 -28.51
C THR A 638 -4.09 14.46 -28.96
N VAL A 639 -4.13 13.64 -29.98
CA VAL A 639 -2.97 13.26 -30.77
C VAL A 639 -2.62 14.45 -31.67
N SER A 640 -1.57 15.21 -31.36
CA SER A 640 -1.04 16.23 -32.26
C SER A 640 -0.23 15.53 -33.38
N ASN A 641 -0.83 15.40 -34.54
CA ASN A 641 -0.09 15.16 -35.79
C ASN A 641 0.70 16.44 -36.13
N ARG A 642 1.99 16.45 -35.88
CA ARG A 642 2.88 17.42 -36.52
C ARG A 642 3.24 16.91 -37.92
N SER A 643 2.66 17.56 -38.88
CA SER A 643 3.06 17.49 -40.28
C SER A 643 4.51 17.98 -40.46
N THR A 644 5.32 17.18 -41.10
CA THR A 644 6.63 17.53 -41.63
C THR A 644 6.47 18.54 -42.77
N SER A 645 6.92 19.78 -42.57
CA SER A 645 7.21 20.70 -43.66
C SER A 645 8.68 20.62 -43.97
N LYS A 646 8.98 20.19 -45.20
CA LYS A 646 10.27 20.38 -45.88
C LYS A 646 10.51 21.86 -46.08
N VAL A 647 11.69 22.34 -45.74
CA VAL A 647 12.29 23.52 -46.33
C VAL A 647 13.72 23.17 -46.73
N GLN A 648 14.05 23.62 -47.93
CA GLN A 648 15.28 23.51 -48.68
C GLN A 648 16.56 23.76 -47.89
#